data_5f2301c276ffcc1e0ee050ae628eb156
#
_entry.id   5f2301c276ffcc1e0ee050ae628eb156
#
_cell.length_a   1.000
_cell.length_b   1.000
_cell.length_c   1.000
_cell.angle_alpha   90.00
_cell.angle_beta   90.00
_cell.angle_gamma   90.00
#
_symmetry.space_group_name_H-M   'P 1'
#
loop_
_entity.id
_entity.type
_entity.pdbx_description
1 polymer ?
#
loop_
_entity_poly.entity_id
_entity_poly.type
_entity_poly.pdbx_seq_one_letter_code
_entity_poly.pdbx_strand_id
1 'polypeptide(L)'
;MAKIVATRLARLLIFIVVLIPLLAAGCSREQPQPPSPEQPQAKAMEIEKDIHSFAKPDDVVVTHMDIELDVDFDKKRMLGKNALHINNKTGARQLHLDTRDLIIARVTLDQSETDTRFSLGDEVKFLGKPLVVDIKPETKMVTVHYLTSPEAAALQWLTPAQTAGGKRPFLFTQSQAILARTWVPCQDSPGVRTTYRARVKVPSDLLAVMSAKNSTEKNADGVYQFEMDRAVPSYLLALAVGDIAFRPLGSRTGVYAEPATVERAAAEFVDLEKMMTASEALYGPYRWERYDVIVLPPSFPFGGMENPRLTFATPTILAGDRSLVSLIAHELAHSWSGNLVTNATWNDFWLNEGFTTYFEHRIMEAINGRDYSEMLAELTRQNLVEQIDALKGQMDDTKLRLSLEGRDPDEGMTDIAYNKGYFFLRLLEETVGRERWDAFLRKYFDTFAFQSMTTTKFLAYLRENLIQGDKALEDRLKIDEWVYSTGLPDNSPKISPKQFEIVEAQVKAWTEGTTAKDLKTDGWSTHHWLHFLKKLPENLKPEQMAQLDVAFNFTNTGNAEILSAWLLRAIASQYKPAYSALERFLTGMGRRKFLRPLYAEMAKTPEGMEMARRIYAKARPTYHSVSYGSIDPIVKWNGPAPSAGAQ
;
A
#
# COMPACT_ATOMS: atom_id res chain seq x y z
N MET A 1 50.04 -20.90 -40.08
CA MET A 1 51.36 -20.25 -39.94
C MET A 1 51.32 -19.53 -38.60
N ALA A 2 51.82 -20.16 -37.57
CA ALA A 2 53.22 -20.14 -37.17
C ALA A 2 53.65 -18.72 -36.79
N LYS A 3 54.15 -18.38 -35.67
CA LYS A 3 54.97 -18.93 -34.59
C LYS A 3 55.16 -17.82 -33.56
N ILE A 4 55.10 -18.09 -32.27
CA ILE A 4 56.28 -18.37 -31.40
C ILE A 4 56.99 -17.04 -31.00
N VAL A 5 57.34 -16.63 -29.77
CA VAL A 5 58.08 -17.21 -28.64
C VAL A 5 58.20 -16.10 -27.57
N ALA A 6 57.85 -16.22 -26.35
CA ALA A 6 58.60 -16.69 -25.19
C ALA A 6 59.63 -15.72 -24.55
N THR A 7 59.45 -15.55 -23.25
CA THR A 7 60.39 -15.63 -22.13
C THR A 7 61.46 -14.57 -21.89
N ARG A 8 61.50 -13.98 -20.68
CA ARG A 8 62.59 -14.23 -19.71
C ARG A 8 62.40 -13.46 -18.39
N LEU A 9 62.47 -14.26 -17.34
CA LEU A 9 62.88 -13.98 -15.97
C LEU A 9 64.17 -13.14 -15.86
N ALA A 10 64.31 -12.34 -14.81
CA ALA A 10 65.54 -12.25 -14.04
C ALA A 10 65.24 -11.71 -12.62
N ARG A 11 65.74 -12.47 -11.68
CA ARG A 11 65.86 -12.24 -10.23
C ARG A 11 66.94 -11.19 -9.95
N LEU A 12 66.84 -10.50 -8.75
CA LEU A 12 67.99 -10.26 -7.81
C LEU A 12 67.41 -9.57 -6.56
N LEU A 13 67.40 -10.26 -5.39
CA LEU A 13 68.37 -10.35 -4.30
C LEU A 13 68.51 -9.07 -3.46
N ILE A 14 67.90 -9.04 -2.29
CA ILE A 14 68.33 -8.97 -0.89
C ILE A 14 69.54 -8.07 -0.62
N PHE A 15 69.36 -7.06 0.26
CA PHE A 15 70.35 -6.67 1.25
C PHE A 15 69.67 -6.28 2.57
N ILE A 16 69.93 -7.08 3.60
CA ILE A 16 69.67 -6.82 5.03
C ILE A 16 70.86 -6.00 5.53
N VAL A 17 70.58 -4.85 6.18
CA VAL A 17 71.53 -4.20 7.05
C VAL A 17 70.88 -4.03 8.41
N VAL A 18 71.37 -4.81 9.37
CA VAL A 18 71.11 -4.67 10.81
C VAL A 18 72.11 -3.62 11.34
N LEU A 19 71.58 -2.57 11.97
CA LEU A 19 72.36 -1.69 12.84
C LEU A 19 71.58 -1.40 14.11
N ILE A 20 72.09 -1.92 15.22
CA ILE A 20 71.72 -1.54 16.56
C ILE A 20 72.65 -0.37 16.95
N PRO A 21 72.16 0.69 17.58
CA PRO A 21 72.91 1.25 18.69
C PRO A 21 72.07 1.59 19.94
N LEU A 22 72.64 1.17 21.00
CA LEU A 22 72.77 1.71 22.36
C LEU A 22 71.73 2.69 22.91
N LEU A 23 71.29 2.28 24.06
CA LEU A 23 70.57 3.05 25.10
C LEU A 23 71.26 4.37 25.44
N ALA A 24 70.46 5.43 25.46
CA ALA A 24 70.67 6.58 26.32
C ALA A 24 69.33 6.93 27.00
N ALA A 25 69.31 6.73 28.33
CA ALA A 25 68.19 7.08 29.17
C ALA A 25 68.07 8.62 29.30
N GLY A 26 67.03 9.20 28.80
CA GLY A 26 66.66 10.60 29.05
C GLY A 26 65.22 10.64 29.59
N CYS A 27 65.06 10.94 30.85
CA CYS A 27 63.78 11.22 31.50
C CYS A 27 63.18 12.50 30.90
N SER A 28 62.20 12.36 30.04
CA SER A 28 61.30 13.45 29.66
C SER A 28 59.96 13.25 30.37
N ARG A 29 59.61 14.22 31.21
CA ARG A 29 58.29 14.33 31.83
C ARG A 29 57.26 14.53 30.72
N GLU A 30 56.40 13.51 30.48
CA GLU A 30 55.17 13.69 29.73
C GLU A 30 54.23 14.65 30.46
N GLN A 31 53.89 15.76 29.84
CA GLN A 31 52.76 16.57 30.24
C GLN A 31 51.47 15.84 29.86
N PRO A 32 50.45 15.83 30.75
CA PRO A 32 49.16 15.22 30.41
C PRO A 32 48.52 16.01 29.27
N GLN A 33 48.20 15.32 28.15
CA GLN A 33 47.35 15.87 27.11
C GLN A 33 45.97 16.20 27.71
N PRO A 34 45.36 17.33 27.32
CA PRO A 34 43.97 17.60 27.70
C PRO A 34 43.05 16.52 27.12
N PRO A 35 41.99 16.11 27.82
CA PRO A 35 41.06 15.13 27.33
C PRO A 35 40.45 15.63 26.02
N SER A 36 40.46 14.77 25.00
CA SER A 36 39.68 14.97 23.76
C SER A 36 38.24 15.29 24.11
N PRO A 37 37.61 16.26 23.45
CA PRO A 37 36.20 16.49 23.70
C PRO A 37 35.44 15.20 23.35
N GLU A 38 34.73 14.67 24.35
CA GLU A 38 33.76 13.59 24.13
C GLU A 38 32.80 14.03 23.00
N GLN A 39 32.87 13.34 21.87
CA GLN A 39 31.82 13.44 20.88
C GLN A 39 30.50 13.04 21.57
N PRO A 40 29.44 13.84 21.46
CA PRO A 40 28.14 13.45 22.00
C PRO A 40 27.77 12.12 21.36
N GLN A 41 27.77 11.04 22.12
CA GLN A 41 27.14 9.80 21.69
C GLN A 41 25.70 10.17 21.37
N ALA A 42 25.33 10.07 20.09
CA ALA A 42 23.95 10.17 19.65
C ALA A 42 23.16 9.16 20.49
N LYS A 43 22.34 9.67 21.42
CA LYS A 43 21.40 8.87 22.19
C LYS A 43 20.66 8.04 21.15
N ALA A 44 20.78 6.71 21.19
CA ALA A 44 20.00 5.83 20.34
C ALA A 44 18.54 6.23 20.52
N MET A 45 17.92 6.81 19.47
CA MET A 45 16.53 7.20 19.54
C MET A 45 15.72 5.92 19.76
N GLU A 46 15.04 5.85 20.88
CA GLU A 46 14.15 4.75 21.23
C GLU A 46 13.17 4.55 20.07
N ILE A 47 13.13 3.36 19.50
CA ILE A 47 12.15 3.02 18.45
C ILE A 47 10.78 3.03 19.12
N GLU A 48 9.88 3.89 18.65
CA GLU A 48 8.52 3.97 19.15
C GLU A 48 7.85 2.60 19.01
N LYS A 49 7.31 2.07 20.11
CA LYS A 49 6.69 0.76 20.15
C LYS A 49 5.38 0.77 19.34
N ASP A 50 5.19 -0.23 18.48
CA ASP A 50 3.92 -0.42 17.79
C ASP A 50 2.83 -0.85 18.78
N ILE A 51 1.79 -0.03 18.89
CA ILE A 51 0.65 -0.23 19.78
C ILE A 51 -0.39 -1.20 19.21
N HIS A 52 -0.27 -1.58 17.93
CA HIS A 52 -1.21 -2.45 17.24
C HIS A 52 -0.74 -3.92 17.14
N SER A 53 0.31 -4.29 17.87
CA SER A 53 0.83 -5.65 17.94
C SER A 53 1.14 -6.05 19.38
N PHE A 54 0.93 -7.34 19.70
CA PHE A 54 1.37 -7.96 20.95
C PHE A 54 2.83 -8.39 20.92
N ALA A 55 3.48 -8.30 19.75
CA ALA A 55 4.86 -8.71 19.55
C ALA A 55 5.83 -7.95 20.47
N LYS A 56 6.89 -8.64 20.87
CA LYS A 56 8.01 -8.06 21.65
C LYS A 56 9.32 -8.28 20.89
N PRO A 57 9.52 -7.60 19.75
CA PRO A 57 10.66 -7.85 18.87
C PRO A 57 12.01 -7.45 19.50
N ASP A 58 12.01 -6.66 20.57
CA ASP A 58 13.22 -6.34 21.34
C ASP A 58 13.69 -7.52 22.20
N ASP A 59 12.78 -8.39 22.63
CA ASP A 59 13.09 -9.61 23.33
C ASP A 59 13.37 -10.75 22.35
N VAL A 60 12.36 -11.08 21.50
CA VAL A 60 12.40 -12.18 20.53
C VAL A 60 11.81 -11.69 19.22
N VAL A 61 12.61 -11.69 18.15
CA VAL A 61 12.16 -11.29 16.81
C VAL A 61 12.13 -12.47 15.86
N VAL A 62 11.05 -12.57 15.07
CA VAL A 62 10.96 -13.50 13.95
C VAL A 62 11.76 -12.95 12.77
N THR A 63 12.62 -13.77 12.17
CA THR A 63 13.52 -13.38 11.07
C THR A 63 13.19 -14.06 9.74
N HIS A 64 12.54 -15.23 9.80
CA HIS A 64 12.11 -15.99 8.64
C HIS A 64 10.87 -16.84 8.95
N MET A 65 10.02 -17.07 7.94
CA MET A 65 8.85 -17.93 8.02
C MET A 65 8.90 -19.00 6.93
N ASP A 66 8.75 -20.28 7.30
CA ASP A 66 8.43 -21.36 6.36
C ASP A 66 6.95 -21.69 6.48
N ILE A 67 6.15 -21.32 5.47
CA ILE A 67 4.69 -21.39 5.47
C ILE A 67 4.21 -22.56 4.60
N GLU A 68 3.40 -23.43 5.14
CA GLU A 68 2.69 -24.46 4.38
C GLU A 68 1.18 -24.22 4.49
N LEU A 69 0.48 -24.20 3.34
CA LEU A 69 -0.97 -23.96 3.27
C LEU A 69 -1.64 -24.97 2.36
N ASP A 70 -2.71 -25.62 2.84
CA ASP A 70 -3.65 -26.37 2.02
C ASP A 70 -4.97 -25.60 1.95
N VAL A 71 -5.36 -25.16 0.74
CA VAL A 71 -6.52 -24.29 0.49
C VAL A 71 -7.75 -25.12 0.19
N ASP A 72 -8.78 -25.03 1.03
CA ASP A 72 -10.05 -25.71 0.89
C ASP A 72 -11.17 -24.70 0.56
N PHE A 73 -11.56 -24.62 -0.70
CA PHE A 73 -12.62 -23.71 -1.17
C PHE A 73 -14.01 -24.11 -0.66
N ASP A 74 -14.27 -25.41 -0.48
CA ASP A 74 -15.59 -25.88 -0.04
C ASP A 74 -15.85 -25.48 1.42
N LYS A 75 -14.81 -25.58 2.26
CA LYS A 75 -14.88 -25.18 3.66
C LYS A 75 -14.50 -23.73 3.91
N LYS A 76 -14.03 -23.00 2.88
CA LYS A 76 -13.48 -21.65 2.97
C LYS A 76 -12.44 -21.54 4.09
N ARG A 77 -11.47 -22.46 4.12
CA ARG A 77 -10.42 -22.57 5.14
C ARG A 77 -9.07 -22.90 4.53
N MET A 78 -8.04 -22.55 5.25
CA MET A 78 -6.69 -23.05 5.00
C MET A 78 -6.22 -23.85 6.21
N LEU A 79 -5.69 -25.06 5.96
CA LEU A 79 -4.89 -25.78 6.93
C LEU A 79 -3.47 -25.23 6.79
N GLY A 80 -2.95 -24.65 7.88
CA GLY A 80 -1.69 -23.96 7.90
C GLY A 80 -0.67 -24.57 8.85
N LYS A 81 0.59 -24.52 8.44
CA LYS A 81 1.77 -24.73 9.28
C LYS A 81 2.73 -23.59 9.03
N ASN A 82 3.16 -22.88 10.08
CA ASN A 82 4.13 -21.81 9.97
C ASN A 82 5.32 -22.09 10.92
N ALA A 83 6.50 -22.34 10.35
CA ALA A 83 7.73 -22.49 11.11
C ALA A 83 8.45 -21.14 11.16
N LEU A 84 8.49 -20.53 12.33
CA LEU A 84 9.02 -19.22 12.65
C LEU A 84 10.46 -19.35 13.13
N HIS A 85 11.42 -18.91 12.34
CA HIS A 85 12.82 -18.80 12.78
C HIS A 85 12.97 -17.54 13.63
N ILE A 86 13.51 -17.69 14.83
CA ILE A 86 13.56 -16.61 15.82
C ILE A 86 15.00 -16.25 16.20
N ASN A 87 15.19 -14.97 16.52
CA ASN A 87 16.36 -14.48 17.22
C ASN A 87 15.95 -14.02 18.62
N ASN A 88 16.31 -14.83 19.64
CA ASN A 88 16.09 -14.51 21.03
C ASN A 88 17.26 -13.65 21.54
N LYS A 89 17.02 -12.35 21.69
CA LYS A 89 18.04 -11.32 22.00
C LYS A 89 18.35 -11.25 23.49
N THR A 90 17.36 -11.52 24.34
CA THR A 90 17.45 -11.31 25.80
C THR A 90 17.47 -12.60 26.60
N GLY A 91 17.37 -13.78 25.94
CA GLY A 91 17.20 -15.06 26.62
C GLY A 91 15.78 -15.23 27.18
N ALA A 92 14.80 -14.55 26.59
CA ALA A 92 13.40 -14.63 26.98
C ALA A 92 12.87 -16.06 26.92
N ARG A 93 11.90 -16.35 27.78
CA ARG A 93 11.24 -17.67 27.89
C ARG A 93 9.88 -17.74 27.20
N GLN A 94 9.49 -16.67 26.53
CA GLN A 94 8.22 -16.59 25.81
C GLN A 94 8.41 -15.87 24.48
N LEU A 95 7.75 -16.39 23.43
CA LEU A 95 7.53 -15.71 22.15
C LEU A 95 6.10 -15.20 22.13
N HIS A 96 5.91 -13.94 21.74
CA HIS A 96 4.62 -13.31 21.57
C HIS A 96 4.32 -13.13 20.08
N LEU A 97 3.18 -13.68 19.63
CA LEU A 97 2.69 -13.57 18.26
C LEU A 97 1.27 -12.97 18.28
N ASP A 98 0.90 -12.38 17.17
CA ASP A 98 -0.44 -11.87 16.91
C ASP A 98 -1.28 -12.93 16.21
N THR A 99 -2.52 -13.10 16.67
CA THR A 99 -3.54 -13.97 16.05
C THR A 99 -4.92 -13.34 16.16
N ARG A 100 -5.76 -13.60 15.17
CA ARG A 100 -7.17 -13.24 15.21
C ARG A 100 -7.97 -14.32 14.49
N ASP A 101 -8.92 -14.94 15.20
CA ASP A 101 -9.81 -15.99 14.71
C ASP A 101 -9.10 -17.25 14.16
N LEU A 102 -7.82 -17.49 14.53
CA LEU A 102 -7.11 -18.71 14.22
C LEU A 102 -7.39 -19.80 15.26
N ILE A 103 -7.56 -21.04 14.78
CA ILE A 103 -7.63 -22.23 15.64
C ILE A 103 -6.22 -22.80 15.72
N ILE A 104 -5.54 -22.62 16.86
CA ILE A 104 -4.20 -23.16 17.09
C ILE A 104 -4.32 -24.59 17.58
N ALA A 105 -3.82 -25.53 16.76
CA ALA A 105 -3.94 -26.95 17.05
C ALA A 105 -2.75 -27.49 17.83
N ARG A 106 -1.53 -27.06 17.51
CA ARG A 106 -0.29 -27.57 18.09
C ARG A 106 0.83 -26.56 17.92
N VAL A 107 1.74 -26.49 18.89
CA VAL A 107 2.98 -25.71 18.77
C VAL A 107 4.17 -26.58 19.17
N THR A 108 5.22 -26.55 18.35
CA THR A 108 6.45 -27.32 18.58
C THR A 108 7.69 -26.47 18.51
N LEU A 109 8.78 -26.93 19.11
CA LEU A 109 10.07 -26.25 19.12
C LEU A 109 11.09 -27.03 18.31
N ASP A 110 11.90 -26.27 17.57
CA ASP A 110 13.07 -26.73 16.81
C ASP A 110 12.76 -27.87 15.81
N GLN A 111 13.78 -28.44 15.19
CA GLN A 111 13.61 -29.52 14.21
C GLN A 111 13.14 -30.85 14.82
N SER A 112 13.30 -31.04 16.12
CA SER A 112 12.82 -32.23 16.84
C SER A 112 11.29 -32.27 16.98
N GLU A 113 10.59 -31.18 16.60
CA GLU A 113 9.14 -30.99 16.74
C GLU A 113 8.63 -31.33 18.14
N THR A 114 9.41 -31.00 19.17
CA THR A 114 9.02 -31.20 20.59
C THR A 114 7.86 -30.28 20.93
N ASP A 115 6.77 -30.82 21.42
CA ASP A 115 5.61 -30.07 21.87
C ASP A 115 5.98 -29.07 22.97
N THR A 116 5.43 -27.88 22.88
CA THR A 116 5.57 -26.84 23.90
C THR A 116 4.20 -26.32 24.36
N ARG A 117 4.19 -25.68 25.52
CA ARG A 117 2.99 -25.01 26.02
C ARG A 117 2.77 -23.72 25.29
N PHE A 118 1.53 -23.42 25.03
CA PHE A 118 1.09 -22.13 24.52
C PHE A 118 -0.24 -21.72 25.16
N SER A 119 -0.55 -20.46 25.13
CA SER A 119 -1.83 -19.91 25.55
C SER A 119 -2.26 -18.79 24.62
N LEU A 120 -3.58 -18.66 24.44
CA LEU A 120 -4.19 -17.49 23.86
C LEU A 120 -4.61 -16.57 25.00
N GLY A 121 -4.18 -15.33 24.99
CA GLY A 121 -4.58 -14.31 25.96
C GLY A 121 -6.00 -13.79 25.70
N ASP A 122 -6.37 -12.75 26.44
CA ASP A 122 -7.66 -12.10 26.28
C ASP A 122 -7.77 -11.41 24.93
N GLU A 123 -8.99 -11.39 24.40
CA GLU A 123 -9.29 -10.70 23.15
C GLU A 123 -9.27 -9.19 23.35
N VAL A 124 -8.50 -8.51 22.50
CA VAL A 124 -8.47 -7.05 22.43
C VAL A 124 -9.13 -6.62 21.14
N LYS A 125 -10.10 -5.72 21.24
CA LYS A 125 -10.82 -5.19 20.08
C LYS A 125 -9.85 -4.74 18.98
N PHE A 126 -10.11 -5.13 17.75
CA PHE A 126 -9.28 -4.96 16.54
C PHE A 126 -8.00 -5.80 16.52
N LEU A 127 -7.31 -5.98 17.65
CA LEU A 127 -6.02 -6.67 17.70
C LEU A 127 -6.15 -8.19 17.67
N GLY A 128 -7.29 -8.75 18.13
CA GLY A 128 -7.45 -10.18 18.33
C GLY A 128 -6.84 -10.66 19.64
N LYS A 129 -6.14 -11.80 19.63
CA LYS A 129 -5.57 -12.45 20.83
C LYS A 129 -4.06 -12.65 20.69
N PRO A 130 -3.27 -12.34 21.72
CA PRO A 130 -1.87 -12.75 21.73
C PRO A 130 -1.76 -14.27 21.83
N LEU A 131 -0.95 -14.87 20.96
CA LEU A 131 -0.48 -16.24 21.13
C LEU A 131 0.86 -16.18 21.86
N VAL A 132 0.88 -16.65 23.09
CA VAL A 132 2.08 -16.72 23.93
C VAL A 132 2.60 -18.15 23.94
N VAL A 133 3.82 -18.34 23.46
CA VAL A 133 4.47 -19.65 23.33
C VAL A 133 5.64 -19.73 24.28
N ASP A 134 5.68 -20.78 25.11
CA ASP A 134 6.84 -21.06 25.97
C ASP A 134 8.01 -21.55 25.12
N ILE A 135 9.13 -20.86 25.21
CA ILE A 135 10.38 -21.17 24.52
C ILE A 135 11.53 -21.31 25.53
N LYS A 136 12.66 -21.84 25.06
CA LYS A 136 13.91 -21.85 25.80
C LYS A 136 14.84 -20.75 25.24
N PRO A 137 15.80 -20.26 26.02
CA PRO A 137 16.77 -19.26 25.52
C PRO A 137 17.50 -19.68 24.25
N GLU A 138 17.75 -20.98 24.09
CA GLU A 138 18.44 -21.58 22.94
C GLU A 138 17.51 -21.90 21.77
N THR A 139 16.18 -21.82 21.90
CA THR A 139 15.21 -22.12 20.83
C THR A 139 15.50 -21.26 19.60
N LYS A 140 15.52 -21.90 18.43
CA LYS A 140 15.78 -21.25 17.13
C LYS A 140 14.57 -21.21 16.23
N MET A 141 13.60 -22.13 16.44
CA MET A 141 12.44 -22.24 15.60
C MET A 141 11.20 -22.61 16.43
N VAL A 142 10.07 -21.98 16.10
CA VAL A 142 8.76 -22.28 16.68
C VAL A 142 7.82 -22.62 15.53
N THR A 143 7.23 -23.81 15.53
CA THR A 143 6.29 -24.22 14.49
C THR A 143 4.87 -24.21 15.05
N VAL A 144 3.99 -23.47 14.40
CA VAL A 144 2.57 -23.35 14.75
C VAL A 144 1.74 -24.07 13.70
N HIS A 145 0.93 -25.06 14.13
CA HIS A 145 -0.07 -25.74 13.31
C HIS A 145 -1.44 -25.14 13.61
N TYR A 146 -2.16 -24.74 12.57
CA TYR A 146 -3.39 -23.96 12.75
C TYR A 146 -4.40 -24.16 11.60
N LEU A 147 -5.61 -23.66 11.82
CA LEU A 147 -6.67 -23.53 10.82
C LEU A 147 -7.15 -22.09 10.79
N THR A 148 -7.43 -21.57 9.60
CA THR A 148 -8.09 -20.27 9.46
C THR A 148 -9.60 -20.39 9.70
N SER A 149 -10.23 -19.30 10.12
CA SER A 149 -11.69 -19.16 10.10
C SER A 149 -12.21 -18.97 8.66
N PRO A 150 -13.40 -19.46 8.31
CA PRO A 150 -14.07 -19.08 7.06
C PRO A 150 -14.33 -17.58 6.95
N GLU A 151 -14.43 -16.88 8.09
CA GLU A 151 -14.67 -15.44 8.21
C GLU A 151 -13.38 -14.66 8.47
N ALA A 152 -12.19 -15.26 8.27
CA ALA A 152 -10.91 -14.58 8.43
C ALA A 152 -10.91 -13.28 7.62
N ALA A 153 -10.71 -12.13 8.30
CA ALA A 153 -10.93 -10.82 7.73
C ALA A 153 -10.03 -10.49 6.52
N ALA A 154 -8.84 -11.11 6.44
CA ALA A 154 -7.96 -10.97 5.29
C ALA A 154 -8.42 -11.76 4.06
N LEU A 155 -9.25 -12.81 4.22
CA LEU A 155 -9.54 -13.78 3.17
C LEU A 155 -10.85 -13.45 2.46
N GLN A 156 -10.78 -13.21 1.15
CA GLN A 156 -11.97 -13.03 0.32
C GLN A 156 -12.18 -14.28 -0.55
N TRP A 157 -13.15 -15.09 -0.15
CA TRP A 157 -13.60 -16.26 -0.89
C TRP A 157 -14.70 -15.90 -1.87
N LEU A 158 -14.46 -16.06 -3.16
CA LEU A 158 -15.40 -15.72 -4.22
C LEU A 158 -15.94 -17.00 -4.88
N THR A 159 -17.25 -17.03 -5.07
CA THR A 159 -17.91 -18.04 -5.88
C THR A 159 -17.62 -17.81 -7.36
N PRO A 160 -17.80 -18.83 -8.23
CA PRO A 160 -17.66 -18.64 -9.68
C PRO A 160 -18.47 -17.47 -10.24
N ALA A 161 -19.67 -17.22 -9.72
CA ALA A 161 -20.53 -16.11 -10.17
C ALA A 161 -19.96 -14.71 -9.91
N GLN A 162 -18.98 -14.60 -9.00
CA GLN A 162 -18.32 -13.35 -8.63
C GLN A 162 -17.00 -13.11 -9.39
N THR A 163 -16.66 -14.00 -10.33
CA THR A 163 -15.45 -13.94 -11.16
C THR A 163 -15.78 -13.57 -12.60
N ALA A 164 -14.83 -12.99 -13.32
CA ALA A 164 -15.04 -12.57 -14.72
C ALA A 164 -15.31 -13.76 -15.64
N GLY A 165 -14.72 -14.93 -15.36
CA GLY A 165 -14.93 -16.16 -16.13
C GLY A 165 -16.24 -16.89 -15.80
N GLY A 166 -16.81 -16.66 -14.63
CA GLY A 166 -18.06 -17.30 -14.18
C GLY A 166 -17.98 -18.82 -13.97
N LYS A 167 -16.78 -19.42 -13.94
CA LYS A 167 -16.60 -20.88 -13.98
C LYS A 167 -15.84 -21.45 -12.78
N ARG A 168 -14.91 -20.71 -12.23
CA ARG A 168 -14.01 -21.15 -11.17
C ARG A 168 -14.08 -20.20 -9.98
N PRO A 169 -13.91 -20.70 -8.75
CA PRO A 169 -13.83 -19.84 -7.57
C PRO A 169 -12.53 -19.04 -7.59
N PHE A 170 -12.47 -18.01 -6.77
CA PHE A 170 -11.29 -17.19 -6.56
C PHE A 170 -11.08 -16.92 -5.07
N LEU A 171 -9.83 -16.87 -4.64
CA LEU A 171 -9.41 -16.42 -3.32
C LEU A 171 -8.36 -15.34 -3.49
N PHE A 172 -8.47 -14.25 -2.75
CA PHE A 172 -7.36 -13.32 -2.55
C PHE A 172 -7.28 -12.90 -1.08
N THR A 173 -6.10 -12.44 -0.68
CA THR A 173 -5.85 -11.91 0.65
C THR A 173 -5.73 -10.39 0.62
N GLN A 174 -6.05 -9.75 1.75
CA GLN A 174 -5.72 -8.35 2.01
C GLN A 174 -5.18 -8.26 3.45
N SER A 175 -3.86 -8.11 3.60
CA SER A 175 -3.21 -8.18 4.91
C SER A 175 -3.02 -6.83 5.60
N GLN A 176 -3.01 -5.72 4.87
CA GLN A 176 -2.93 -4.37 5.43
C GLN A 176 -4.26 -4.00 6.11
N ALA A 177 -4.27 -3.32 7.28
CA ALA A 177 -3.12 -2.93 8.10
C ALA A 177 -2.58 -4.08 8.97
N ILE A 178 -3.42 -4.80 9.73
CA ILE A 178 -3.08 -5.82 10.71
C ILE A 178 -3.92 -7.09 10.52
N LEU A 179 -4.16 -7.46 9.27
CA LEU A 179 -4.99 -8.62 8.93
C LEU A 179 -4.16 -9.88 8.58
N ALA A 180 -2.82 -9.79 8.48
CA ALA A 180 -1.97 -10.97 8.30
C ALA A 180 -2.21 -12.00 9.41
N ARG A 181 -2.39 -11.54 10.65
CA ARG A 181 -2.72 -12.36 11.84
C ARG A 181 -4.01 -13.17 11.75
N THR A 182 -4.85 -12.90 10.76
CA THR A 182 -6.11 -13.65 10.56
C THR A 182 -5.93 -14.90 9.71
N TRP A 183 -4.78 -15.06 9.04
CA TRP A 183 -4.49 -16.21 8.21
C TRP A 183 -3.08 -16.81 8.39
N VAL A 184 -2.15 -16.07 9.03
CA VAL A 184 -0.81 -16.55 9.42
C VAL A 184 -0.51 -16.06 10.83
N PRO A 185 -0.23 -16.92 11.83
CA PRO A 185 0.23 -16.48 13.14
C PRO A 185 1.64 -15.90 12.98
N CYS A 186 1.83 -14.60 13.30
CA CYS A 186 3.09 -13.89 13.06
C CYS A 186 3.29 -12.72 14.03
N GLN A 187 4.39 -12.02 13.94
CA GLN A 187 4.56 -10.71 14.55
C GLN A 187 4.03 -9.66 13.55
N ASP A 188 2.75 -9.31 13.68
CA ASP A 188 1.99 -8.52 12.71
C ASP A 188 2.14 -7.01 12.96
N SER A 189 3.34 -6.52 12.69
CA SER A 189 3.75 -5.14 12.86
C SER A 189 4.58 -4.67 11.65
N PRO A 190 4.39 -3.47 11.13
CA PRO A 190 5.24 -2.92 10.06
C PRO A 190 6.68 -2.67 10.53
N GLY A 191 6.91 -2.64 11.85
CA GLY A 191 8.23 -2.56 12.45
C GLY A 191 9.03 -3.86 12.40
N VAL A 192 8.39 -5.01 12.15
CA VAL A 192 9.02 -6.34 12.06
C VAL A 192 9.09 -6.79 10.61
N ARG A 193 10.29 -7.09 10.13
CA ARG A 193 10.53 -7.52 8.75
C ARG A 193 11.09 -8.93 8.71
N THR A 194 10.51 -9.79 7.88
CA THR A 194 10.87 -11.21 7.74
C THR A 194 11.03 -11.60 6.28
N THR A 195 11.94 -12.51 5.99
CA THR A 195 11.92 -13.28 4.74
C THR A 195 10.94 -14.43 4.87
N TYR A 196 10.51 -15.03 3.75
CA TYR A 196 9.68 -16.23 3.83
C TYR A 196 9.85 -17.17 2.64
N ARG A 197 9.55 -18.43 2.89
CA ARG A 197 9.22 -19.42 1.88
C ARG A 197 7.80 -19.91 2.11
N ALA A 198 7.11 -20.26 1.04
CA ALA A 198 5.78 -20.83 1.17
C ALA A 198 5.58 -22.02 0.22
N ARG A 199 4.86 -23.03 0.70
CA ARG A 199 4.32 -24.12 -0.08
C ARG A 199 2.81 -24.05 0.00
N VAL A 200 2.14 -23.81 -1.14
CA VAL A 200 0.68 -23.69 -1.18
C VAL A 200 0.10 -24.77 -2.07
N LYS A 201 -0.86 -25.53 -1.54
CA LYS A 201 -1.60 -26.55 -2.28
C LYS A 201 -3.01 -26.05 -2.54
N VAL A 202 -3.42 -26.13 -3.80
CA VAL A 202 -4.73 -25.68 -4.31
C VAL A 202 -5.31 -26.74 -5.26
N PRO A 203 -6.59 -26.65 -5.69
CA PRO A 203 -7.10 -27.47 -6.79
C PRO A 203 -6.21 -27.34 -8.05
N SER A 204 -5.91 -28.45 -8.71
CA SER A 204 -4.91 -28.53 -9.80
C SER A 204 -5.27 -27.71 -11.05
N ASP A 205 -6.52 -27.28 -11.17
CA ASP A 205 -7.01 -26.44 -12.26
C ASP A 205 -6.94 -24.92 -11.95
N LEU A 206 -6.40 -24.56 -10.77
CA LEU A 206 -6.18 -23.19 -10.36
C LEU A 206 -4.68 -22.85 -10.27
N LEU A 207 -4.34 -21.58 -10.51
CA LEU A 207 -3.01 -21.03 -10.28
C LEU A 207 -3.00 -20.32 -8.93
N ALA A 208 -1.93 -20.55 -8.14
CA ALA A 208 -1.63 -19.74 -6.96
C ALA A 208 -0.46 -18.81 -7.26
N VAL A 209 -0.56 -17.56 -6.80
CA VAL A 209 0.50 -16.53 -6.86
C VAL A 209 0.60 -15.79 -5.54
N MET A 210 1.82 -15.38 -5.16
CA MET A 210 2.11 -14.68 -3.90
C MET A 210 2.96 -13.42 -4.15
N SER A 211 3.10 -12.58 -3.11
CA SER A 211 4.11 -11.51 -3.06
C SER A 211 5.54 -12.07 -3.03
N ALA A 212 5.92 -12.84 -4.05
CA ALA A 212 7.15 -13.59 -4.16
C ALA A 212 7.50 -13.86 -5.64
N LYS A 213 8.48 -14.73 -5.89
CA LYS A 213 8.73 -15.27 -7.23
C LYS A 213 7.62 -16.24 -7.61
N ASN A 214 6.91 -15.97 -8.70
CA ASN A 214 5.73 -16.69 -9.13
C ASN A 214 5.95 -17.59 -10.36
N SER A 215 5.15 -18.67 -10.46
CA SER A 215 4.93 -19.41 -11.70
C SER A 215 3.95 -18.64 -12.60
N THR A 216 4.10 -18.79 -13.91
CA THR A 216 3.19 -18.24 -14.90
C THR A 216 2.18 -19.27 -15.42
N GLU A 217 2.33 -20.54 -15.04
CA GLU A 217 1.54 -21.66 -15.50
C GLU A 217 1.02 -22.51 -14.33
N LYS A 218 -0.09 -23.20 -14.56
CA LYS A 218 -0.70 -24.10 -13.59
C LYS A 218 0.13 -25.39 -13.45
N ASN A 219 0.32 -25.84 -12.20
CA ASN A 219 0.96 -27.13 -11.90
C ASN A 219 -0.08 -28.27 -11.86
N ALA A 220 0.25 -29.38 -12.45
CA ALA A 220 -0.66 -30.53 -12.55
C ALA A 220 -1.04 -31.14 -11.18
N ASP A 221 -0.18 -31.00 -10.18
CA ASP A 221 -0.39 -31.45 -8.80
C ASP A 221 -1.05 -30.37 -7.89
N GLY A 222 -1.24 -29.16 -8.42
CA GLY A 222 -1.79 -28.02 -7.67
C GLY A 222 -0.86 -27.50 -6.56
N VAL A 223 0.43 -27.83 -6.58
CA VAL A 223 1.39 -27.43 -5.55
C VAL A 223 2.33 -26.35 -6.09
N TYR A 224 2.40 -25.23 -5.37
CA TYR A 224 3.24 -24.08 -5.73
C TYR A 224 4.23 -23.78 -4.61
N GLN A 225 5.46 -23.41 -4.99
CA GLN A 225 6.52 -23.00 -4.07
C GLN A 225 6.90 -21.55 -4.33
N PHE A 226 7.06 -20.80 -3.26
CA PHE A 226 7.34 -19.38 -3.28
C PHE A 226 8.54 -19.05 -2.41
N GLU A 227 9.29 -18.02 -2.82
CA GLU A 227 10.41 -17.49 -2.05
C GLU A 227 10.43 -15.97 -2.13
N MET A 228 10.46 -15.33 -0.95
CA MET A 228 10.73 -13.92 -0.76
C MET A 228 12.02 -13.80 0.05
N ASP A 229 13.12 -13.58 -0.66
CA ASP A 229 14.49 -13.49 -0.11
C ASP A 229 14.83 -12.11 0.44
N ARG A 230 13.93 -11.16 0.30
CA ARG A 230 14.01 -9.81 0.88
C ARG A 230 13.09 -9.72 2.09
N ALA A 231 13.60 -9.14 3.18
CA ALA A 231 12.78 -8.98 4.37
C ALA A 231 11.67 -7.95 4.17
N VAL A 232 10.43 -8.38 4.41
CA VAL A 232 9.21 -7.56 4.28
C VAL A 232 8.38 -7.62 5.55
N PRO A 233 7.61 -6.57 5.89
CA PRO A 233 6.63 -6.66 6.97
C PRO A 233 5.47 -7.59 6.59
N SER A 234 4.77 -8.09 7.62
CA SER A 234 3.67 -9.05 7.49
C SER A 234 2.51 -8.56 6.62
N TYR A 235 2.21 -7.27 6.63
CA TYR A 235 1.10 -6.71 5.87
C TYR A 235 1.31 -6.82 4.34
N LEU A 236 2.54 -7.08 3.90
CA LEU A 236 2.89 -7.32 2.49
C LEU A 236 2.85 -8.80 2.08
N LEU A 237 2.49 -9.71 3.01
CA LEU A 237 2.18 -11.09 2.68
C LEU A 237 0.87 -11.13 1.89
N ALA A 238 0.91 -11.68 0.68
CA ALA A 238 -0.24 -11.76 -0.20
C ALA A 238 -0.32 -13.11 -0.91
N LEU A 239 -1.55 -13.59 -1.10
CA LEU A 239 -1.87 -14.81 -1.85
C LEU A 239 -3.10 -14.55 -2.71
N ALA A 240 -3.04 -14.96 -3.97
CA ALA A 240 -4.23 -15.07 -4.83
C ALA A 240 -4.27 -16.45 -5.48
N VAL A 241 -5.47 -17.04 -5.53
CA VAL A 241 -5.72 -18.36 -6.12
C VAL A 241 -6.95 -18.29 -7.00
N GLY A 242 -6.82 -18.70 -8.26
CA GLY A 242 -7.95 -18.64 -9.19
C GLY A 242 -7.64 -19.20 -10.57
N ASP A 243 -8.59 -19.07 -11.47
CA ASP A 243 -8.33 -19.28 -12.89
C ASP A 243 -7.59 -18.07 -13.46
N ILE A 244 -6.28 -18.08 -13.32
CA ILE A 244 -5.40 -16.95 -13.60
C ILE A 244 -4.54 -17.28 -14.83
N ALA A 245 -4.39 -16.33 -15.74
CA ALA A 245 -3.48 -16.34 -16.88
C ALA A 245 -2.44 -15.23 -16.73
N PHE A 246 -1.31 -15.35 -17.42
CA PHE A 246 -0.21 -14.38 -17.41
C PHE A 246 0.07 -13.83 -18.81
N ARG A 247 0.44 -12.53 -18.89
CA ARG A 247 0.99 -11.89 -20.10
C ARG A 247 2.22 -11.09 -19.74
N PRO A 248 3.37 -11.34 -20.42
CA PRO A 248 4.55 -10.48 -20.26
C PRO A 248 4.28 -9.11 -20.89
N LEU A 249 4.75 -8.04 -20.23
CA LEU A 249 4.69 -6.66 -20.71
C LEU A 249 6.07 -6.13 -21.08
N GLY A 250 7.11 -6.61 -20.41
CA GLY A 250 8.50 -6.26 -20.63
C GLY A 250 9.43 -7.35 -20.13
N SER A 251 10.72 -7.04 -20.03
CA SER A 251 11.72 -7.99 -19.56
C SER A 251 11.56 -8.38 -18.08
N ARG A 252 11.09 -7.44 -17.27
CA ARG A 252 10.92 -7.56 -15.81
C ARG A 252 9.49 -7.33 -15.34
N THR A 253 8.55 -7.19 -16.27
CA THR A 253 7.17 -6.82 -15.96
C THR A 253 6.18 -7.76 -16.65
N GLY A 254 5.03 -7.95 -16.04
CA GLY A 254 3.93 -8.73 -16.57
C GLY A 254 2.63 -8.47 -15.85
N VAL A 255 1.55 -9.04 -16.37
CA VAL A 255 0.23 -8.96 -15.77
C VAL A 255 -0.42 -10.33 -15.66
N TYR A 256 -0.96 -10.60 -14.49
CA TYR A 256 -1.84 -11.71 -14.18
C TYR A 256 -3.28 -11.22 -14.13
N ALA A 257 -4.21 -11.99 -14.64
CA ALA A 257 -5.65 -11.77 -14.49
C ALA A 257 -6.42 -13.04 -14.88
N GLU A 258 -7.72 -13.06 -14.63
CA GLU A 258 -8.57 -14.09 -15.22
C GLU A 258 -8.50 -14.04 -16.76
N PRO A 259 -8.63 -15.19 -17.48
CA PRO A 259 -8.49 -15.25 -18.94
C PRO A 259 -9.39 -14.26 -19.70
N ALA A 260 -10.57 -13.94 -19.15
CA ALA A 260 -11.50 -12.96 -19.74
C ALA A 260 -11.02 -11.50 -19.60
N THR A 261 -10.03 -11.23 -18.77
CA THR A 261 -9.56 -9.87 -18.42
C THR A 261 -8.12 -9.61 -18.85
N VAL A 262 -7.27 -10.64 -18.93
CA VAL A 262 -5.82 -10.50 -19.06
C VAL A 262 -5.37 -9.72 -20.29
N GLU A 263 -6.01 -9.89 -21.45
CA GLU A 263 -5.64 -9.15 -22.68
C GLU A 263 -5.97 -7.66 -22.56
N ARG A 264 -7.11 -7.33 -21.96
CA ARG A 264 -7.49 -5.94 -21.71
C ARG A 264 -6.54 -5.29 -20.70
N ALA A 265 -6.15 -6.02 -19.65
CA ALA A 265 -5.18 -5.55 -18.67
C ALA A 265 -3.80 -5.33 -19.30
N ALA A 266 -3.33 -6.25 -20.15
CA ALA A 266 -2.07 -6.10 -20.87
C ALA A 266 -2.05 -4.86 -21.79
N ALA A 267 -3.14 -4.58 -22.48
CA ALA A 267 -3.27 -3.38 -23.32
C ALA A 267 -3.26 -2.09 -22.48
N GLU A 268 -3.91 -2.09 -21.31
CA GLU A 268 -3.96 -0.94 -20.41
C GLU A 268 -2.57 -0.64 -19.80
N PHE A 269 -1.80 -1.67 -19.42
CA PHE A 269 -0.53 -1.52 -18.71
C PHE A 269 0.71 -1.58 -19.62
N VAL A 270 0.57 -1.36 -20.91
CA VAL A 270 1.66 -1.47 -21.89
C VAL A 270 2.87 -0.57 -21.57
N ASP A 271 2.68 0.54 -20.84
CA ASP A 271 3.73 1.48 -20.46
C ASP A 271 4.43 1.14 -19.13
N LEU A 272 4.13 -0.01 -18.51
CA LEU A 272 4.66 -0.40 -17.20
C LEU A 272 6.19 -0.45 -17.15
N GLU A 273 6.86 -0.97 -18.18
CA GLU A 273 8.33 -1.00 -18.26
C GLU A 273 8.92 0.41 -18.38
N LYS A 274 8.22 1.35 -19.03
CA LYS A 274 8.63 2.76 -19.09
C LYS A 274 8.49 3.43 -17.72
N MET A 275 7.39 3.14 -16.99
CA MET A 275 7.21 3.64 -15.62
C MET A 275 8.33 3.15 -14.71
N MET A 276 8.71 1.88 -14.81
CA MET A 276 9.81 1.30 -14.05
C MET A 276 11.14 1.98 -14.36
N THR A 277 11.45 2.20 -15.64
CA THR A 277 12.66 2.91 -16.07
C THR A 277 12.70 4.35 -15.57
N ALA A 278 11.58 5.07 -15.63
CA ALA A 278 11.47 6.42 -15.11
C ALA A 278 11.66 6.47 -13.59
N SER A 279 11.10 5.51 -12.87
CA SER A 279 11.24 5.39 -11.41
C SER A 279 12.71 5.14 -11.01
N GLU A 280 13.39 4.23 -11.71
CA GLU A 280 14.81 3.94 -11.47
C GLU A 280 15.71 5.16 -11.74
N ALA A 281 15.41 5.94 -12.77
CA ALA A 281 16.12 7.18 -13.06
C ALA A 281 15.94 8.24 -11.95
N LEU A 282 14.77 8.27 -11.30
CA LEU A 282 14.46 9.22 -10.23
C LEU A 282 15.01 8.77 -8.86
N TYR A 283 14.80 7.52 -8.49
CA TYR A 283 14.92 7.04 -7.09
C TYR A 283 15.99 5.97 -6.88
N GLY A 284 16.69 5.56 -7.93
CA GLY A 284 17.70 4.49 -7.88
C GLY A 284 17.13 3.11 -8.27
N PRO A 285 17.97 2.06 -8.25
CA PRO A 285 17.62 0.77 -8.84
C PRO A 285 16.44 0.10 -8.16
N TYR A 286 15.57 -0.52 -8.93
CA TYR A 286 14.53 -1.41 -8.45
C TYR A 286 15.14 -2.67 -7.83
N ARG A 287 14.81 -2.97 -6.57
CA ARG A 287 15.52 -3.98 -5.76
C ARG A 287 14.75 -5.28 -5.56
N TRP A 288 13.62 -5.46 -6.27
CA TRP A 288 12.70 -6.60 -6.10
C TRP A 288 12.72 -7.59 -7.28
N GLU A 289 13.67 -7.46 -8.23
CA GLU A 289 13.85 -8.27 -9.43
C GLU A 289 12.78 -8.06 -10.50
N ARG A 290 11.56 -8.52 -10.26
CA ARG A 290 10.39 -8.37 -11.15
C ARG A 290 9.31 -7.52 -10.49
N TYR A 291 8.56 -6.81 -11.32
CA TYR A 291 7.36 -6.11 -10.95
C TYR A 291 6.20 -6.61 -11.82
N ASP A 292 5.34 -7.45 -11.27
CA ASP A 292 4.15 -7.93 -11.92
C ASP A 292 2.91 -7.34 -11.22
N VAL A 293 1.81 -7.24 -11.97
CA VAL A 293 0.51 -6.77 -11.48
C VAL A 293 -0.49 -7.89 -11.61
N ILE A 294 -1.34 -8.13 -10.62
CA ILE A 294 -2.53 -8.96 -10.78
C ILE A 294 -3.78 -8.12 -10.73
N VAL A 295 -4.61 -8.20 -11.75
CA VAL A 295 -5.95 -7.60 -11.74
C VAL A 295 -6.91 -8.59 -11.08
N LEU A 296 -7.38 -8.21 -9.90
CA LEU A 296 -8.28 -9.01 -9.08
C LEU A 296 -9.75 -8.87 -9.52
N PRO A 297 -10.63 -9.75 -9.03
CA PRO A 297 -12.07 -9.58 -9.21
C PRO A 297 -12.60 -8.26 -8.60
N PRO A 298 -13.78 -7.78 -9.04
CA PRO A 298 -14.33 -6.47 -8.67
C PRO A 298 -14.58 -6.26 -7.18
N SER A 299 -14.61 -7.31 -6.36
CA SER A 299 -14.79 -7.23 -4.91
C SER A 299 -13.58 -6.69 -4.15
N PHE A 300 -12.43 -6.55 -4.81
CA PHE A 300 -11.22 -6.01 -4.20
C PHE A 300 -11.47 -4.60 -3.61
N PRO A 301 -11.16 -4.36 -2.31
CA PRO A 301 -11.63 -3.17 -1.59
C PRO A 301 -10.88 -1.89 -1.89
N PHE A 302 -9.67 -1.97 -2.46
CA PHE A 302 -8.79 -0.83 -2.72
C PHE A 302 -8.58 -0.55 -4.21
N GLY A 303 -7.81 0.46 -4.52
CA GLY A 303 -7.31 0.73 -5.87
C GLY A 303 -6.23 -0.25 -6.27
N GLY A 304 -5.22 -0.33 -5.42
CA GLY A 304 -4.13 -1.28 -5.48
C GLY A 304 -3.71 -1.72 -4.08
N MET A 305 -2.73 -2.61 -4.05
CA MET A 305 -1.99 -3.02 -2.86
C MET A 305 -0.56 -3.34 -3.29
N GLU A 306 0.38 -2.73 -2.64
CA GLU A 306 1.80 -2.66 -2.98
C GLU A 306 2.58 -3.95 -2.70
N ASN A 307 1.97 -5.10 -2.72
CA ASN A 307 2.65 -6.36 -2.43
C ASN A 307 3.91 -6.51 -3.32
N PRO A 308 5.12 -6.68 -2.74
CA PRO A 308 6.35 -6.74 -3.52
C PRO A 308 6.33 -7.85 -4.56
N ARG A 309 6.84 -7.56 -5.76
CA ARG A 309 6.86 -8.46 -6.92
C ARG A 309 5.48 -8.79 -7.52
N LEU A 310 4.37 -8.49 -6.83
CA LEU A 310 3.01 -8.77 -7.29
C LEU A 310 2.01 -7.76 -6.73
N THR A 311 1.94 -6.60 -7.32
CA THR A 311 0.91 -5.60 -7.00
C THR A 311 -0.49 -6.16 -7.26
N PHE A 312 -1.38 -6.02 -6.28
CA PHE A 312 -2.80 -6.29 -6.47
C PHE A 312 -3.49 -5.03 -7.01
N ALA A 313 -4.32 -5.16 -8.04
CA ALA A 313 -5.00 -4.03 -8.65
C ALA A 313 -6.49 -4.32 -8.89
N THR A 314 -7.31 -3.29 -8.72
CA THR A 314 -8.74 -3.34 -9.04
C THR A 314 -8.99 -3.33 -10.55
N PRO A 315 -10.00 -4.04 -11.06
CA PRO A 315 -10.36 -3.97 -12.48
C PRO A 315 -10.96 -2.60 -12.89
N THR A 316 -11.27 -1.73 -11.92
CA THR A 316 -11.83 -0.39 -12.19
C THR A 316 -10.85 0.56 -12.86
N ILE A 317 -9.55 0.23 -12.89
CA ILE A 317 -8.53 1.00 -13.60
C ILE A 317 -8.45 0.67 -15.09
N LEU A 318 -9.12 -0.40 -15.56
CA LEU A 318 -9.14 -0.80 -16.96
C LEU A 318 -10.16 0.06 -17.73
N ALA A 319 -9.89 1.36 -17.87
CA ALA A 319 -10.75 2.31 -18.54
C ALA A 319 -10.75 2.15 -20.07
N GLY A 320 -9.71 1.53 -20.64
CA GLY A 320 -9.54 1.31 -22.06
C GLY A 320 -8.84 2.46 -22.80
N ASP A 321 -8.49 3.53 -22.10
CA ASP A 321 -7.82 4.72 -22.64
C ASP A 321 -6.51 5.08 -21.89
N ARG A 322 -6.10 4.24 -20.95
CA ARG A 322 -4.92 4.41 -20.08
C ARG A 322 -4.94 5.67 -19.21
N SER A 323 -6.09 6.29 -19.04
CA SER A 323 -6.20 7.53 -18.23
C SER A 323 -6.07 7.28 -16.73
N LEU A 324 -6.23 6.04 -16.27
CA LEU A 324 -6.20 5.66 -14.85
C LEU A 324 -4.93 4.92 -14.42
N VAL A 325 -3.91 4.83 -15.30
CA VAL A 325 -2.67 4.09 -15.01
C VAL A 325 -1.75 4.78 -14.00
N SER A 326 -2.07 6.01 -13.58
CA SER A 326 -1.37 6.67 -12.47
C SER A 326 -1.43 5.84 -11.19
N LEU A 327 -2.51 5.10 -10.97
CA LEU A 327 -2.60 4.13 -9.87
C LEU A 327 -1.49 3.07 -9.95
N ILE A 328 -1.17 2.56 -11.14
CA ILE A 328 -0.06 1.59 -11.29
C ILE A 328 1.29 2.27 -11.05
N ALA A 329 1.45 3.56 -11.41
CA ALA A 329 2.65 4.33 -11.05
C ALA A 329 2.75 4.52 -9.52
N HIS A 330 1.63 4.70 -8.82
CA HIS A 330 1.54 4.73 -7.35
C HIS A 330 2.02 3.39 -6.75
N GLU A 331 1.44 2.28 -7.16
CA GLU A 331 1.79 0.96 -6.64
C GLU A 331 3.26 0.58 -6.95
N LEU A 332 3.76 0.97 -8.11
CA LEU A 332 5.17 0.79 -8.46
C LEU A 332 6.08 1.64 -7.55
N ALA A 333 5.69 2.87 -7.24
CA ALA A 333 6.44 3.79 -6.39
C ALA A 333 6.60 3.25 -4.96
N HIS A 334 5.64 2.46 -4.48
CA HIS A 334 5.77 1.74 -3.22
C HIS A 334 6.99 0.81 -3.16
N SER A 335 7.56 0.42 -4.28
CA SER A 335 8.81 -0.36 -4.30
C SER A 335 9.98 0.36 -3.59
N TRP A 336 9.90 1.68 -3.44
CA TRP A 336 10.83 2.50 -2.64
C TRP A 336 10.18 2.95 -1.33
N SER A 337 9.01 3.59 -1.39
CA SER A 337 8.28 4.09 -0.23
C SER A 337 7.20 3.10 0.19
N GLY A 338 7.33 2.46 1.33
CA GLY A 338 6.44 1.40 1.81
C GLY A 338 7.12 0.04 1.85
N ASN A 339 7.72 -0.41 0.76
CA ASN A 339 8.36 -1.72 0.69
C ASN A 339 9.86 -1.68 1.07
N LEU A 340 10.64 -0.77 0.48
CA LEU A 340 12.07 -0.64 0.78
C LEU A 340 12.30 0.05 2.12
N VAL A 341 11.65 1.19 2.32
CA VAL A 341 11.59 1.92 3.58
C VAL A 341 10.13 1.98 4.01
N THR A 342 9.79 1.34 5.13
CA THR A 342 8.41 1.14 5.60
C THR A 342 8.15 2.00 6.84
N ASN A 343 6.94 2.52 7.02
CA ASN A 343 6.54 3.11 8.31
C ASN A 343 6.73 2.09 9.44
N ALA A 344 7.27 2.51 10.58
CA ALA A 344 7.51 1.61 11.71
C ALA A 344 6.25 1.31 12.52
N THR A 345 5.30 2.25 12.54
CA THR A 345 3.98 2.15 13.18
C THR A 345 2.90 2.71 12.27
N TRP A 346 1.64 2.37 12.50
CA TRP A 346 0.52 2.89 11.71
C TRP A 346 0.26 4.38 11.97
N ASN A 347 0.77 4.93 13.05
CA ASN A 347 0.78 6.39 13.28
C ASN A 347 1.61 7.16 12.25
N ASP A 348 2.56 6.49 11.62
CA ASP A 348 3.52 7.03 10.65
C ASP A 348 3.13 6.72 9.18
N PHE A 349 1.91 6.30 8.92
CA PHE A 349 1.43 5.82 7.62
C PHE A 349 1.69 6.79 6.45
N TRP A 350 1.71 8.10 6.71
CA TRP A 350 2.03 9.11 5.71
C TRP A 350 3.44 8.96 5.10
N LEU A 351 4.37 8.31 5.81
CA LEU A 351 5.72 8.02 5.29
C LEU A 351 5.68 7.01 4.14
N ASN A 352 4.69 6.12 4.11
CA ASN A 352 4.44 5.29 2.93
C ASN A 352 3.71 6.14 1.87
N GLU A 353 2.52 6.61 2.16
CA GLU A 353 1.57 7.10 1.18
C GLU A 353 1.87 8.50 0.64
N GLY A 354 2.34 9.39 1.50
CA GLY A 354 2.71 10.74 1.08
C GLY A 354 3.88 10.74 0.09
N PHE A 355 4.91 9.94 0.37
CA PHE A 355 6.04 9.74 -0.55
C PHE A 355 5.60 9.07 -1.84
N THR A 356 4.77 8.04 -1.73
CA THR A 356 4.30 7.28 -2.89
C THR A 356 3.43 8.14 -3.80
N THR A 357 2.51 8.94 -3.25
CA THR A 357 1.73 9.91 -4.02
C THR A 357 2.64 10.95 -4.70
N TYR A 358 3.67 11.45 -4.00
CA TYR A 358 4.64 12.35 -4.59
C TYR A 358 5.40 11.67 -5.74
N PHE A 359 5.80 10.41 -5.59
CA PHE A 359 6.50 9.65 -6.62
C PHE A 359 5.60 9.34 -7.82
N GLU A 360 4.34 8.96 -7.58
CA GLU A 360 3.34 8.80 -8.64
C GLU A 360 3.31 10.04 -9.56
N HIS A 361 3.17 11.23 -8.98
CA HIS A 361 3.13 12.47 -9.74
C HIS A 361 4.42 12.73 -10.53
N ARG A 362 5.60 12.41 -9.94
CA ARG A 362 6.90 12.57 -10.60
C ARG A 362 7.10 11.57 -11.76
N ILE A 363 6.64 10.31 -11.58
CA ILE A 363 6.66 9.28 -12.63
C ILE A 363 5.73 9.70 -13.78
N MET A 364 4.52 10.13 -13.44
CA MET A 364 3.55 10.56 -14.46
C MET A 364 4.01 11.84 -15.18
N GLU A 365 4.72 12.75 -14.50
CA GLU A 365 5.38 13.88 -15.14
C GLU A 365 6.44 13.44 -16.15
N ALA A 366 7.26 12.45 -15.81
CA ALA A 366 8.30 11.93 -16.68
C ALA A 366 7.74 11.24 -17.94
N ILE A 367 6.54 10.66 -17.85
CA ILE A 367 5.90 9.91 -18.95
C ILE A 367 4.99 10.81 -19.80
N ASN A 368 4.16 11.63 -19.15
CA ASN A 368 3.08 12.40 -19.80
C ASN A 368 3.31 13.92 -19.80
N GLY A 369 4.40 14.37 -19.18
CA GLY A 369 4.74 15.79 -19.09
C GLY A 369 4.10 16.52 -17.91
N ARG A 370 4.59 17.76 -17.69
CA ARG A 370 4.24 18.58 -16.52
C ARG A 370 2.76 18.91 -16.44
N ASP A 371 2.13 19.26 -17.57
CA ASP A 371 0.72 19.67 -17.59
C ASP A 371 -0.21 18.54 -17.08
N TYR A 372 0.11 17.28 -17.41
CA TYR A 372 -0.61 16.12 -16.91
C TYR A 372 -0.45 15.98 -15.39
N SER A 373 0.77 16.10 -14.89
CA SER A 373 1.06 16.03 -13.46
C SER A 373 0.38 17.17 -12.67
N GLU A 374 0.27 18.36 -13.24
CA GLU A 374 -0.46 19.48 -12.62
C GLU A 374 -1.98 19.24 -12.55
N MET A 375 -2.58 18.55 -13.54
CA MET A 375 -3.98 18.14 -13.43
C MET A 375 -4.19 17.16 -12.28
N LEU A 376 -3.31 16.15 -12.13
CA LEU A 376 -3.34 15.24 -10.99
C LEU A 376 -3.21 16.00 -9.68
N ALA A 377 -2.25 16.94 -9.58
CA ALA A 377 -2.01 17.74 -8.39
C ALA A 377 -3.22 18.58 -7.99
N GLU A 378 -3.94 19.17 -8.94
CA GLU A 378 -5.15 19.93 -8.64
C GLU A 378 -6.30 19.02 -8.14
N LEU A 379 -6.50 17.84 -8.75
CA LEU A 379 -7.48 16.86 -8.24
C LEU A 379 -7.11 16.40 -6.82
N THR A 380 -5.83 16.14 -6.56
CA THR A 380 -5.29 15.81 -5.24
C THR A 380 -5.59 16.91 -4.22
N ARG A 381 -5.40 18.19 -4.62
CA ARG A 381 -5.70 19.36 -3.76
C ARG A 381 -7.19 19.45 -3.44
N GLN A 382 -8.04 19.27 -4.43
CA GLN A 382 -9.49 19.33 -4.25
C GLN A 382 -9.96 18.23 -3.28
N ASN A 383 -9.43 17.01 -3.45
CA ASN A 383 -9.76 15.90 -2.53
C ASN A 383 -9.25 16.17 -1.11
N LEU A 384 -8.05 16.76 -0.95
CA LEU A 384 -7.51 17.12 0.35
C LEU A 384 -8.40 18.13 1.08
N VAL A 385 -8.84 19.19 0.40
CA VAL A 385 -9.72 20.22 0.98
C VAL A 385 -11.05 19.61 1.41
N GLU A 386 -11.65 18.77 0.56
CA GLU A 386 -12.91 18.07 0.89
C GLU A 386 -12.76 17.12 2.07
N GLN A 387 -11.63 16.41 2.15
CA GLN A 387 -11.36 15.50 3.26
C GLN A 387 -11.18 16.27 4.58
N ILE A 388 -10.44 17.38 4.58
CA ILE A 388 -10.29 18.24 5.77
C ILE A 388 -11.66 18.77 6.21
N ASP A 389 -12.50 19.19 5.27
CA ASP A 389 -13.84 19.64 5.56
C ASP A 389 -14.74 18.54 6.13
N ALA A 390 -14.62 17.32 5.64
CA ALA A 390 -15.34 16.16 6.14
C ALA A 390 -14.92 15.77 7.57
N LEU A 391 -13.69 16.12 7.97
CA LEU A 391 -13.11 15.84 9.30
C LEU A 391 -13.29 16.99 10.31
N LYS A 392 -14.15 17.98 10.07
CA LYS A 392 -14.35 19.15 10.98
C LYS A 392 -14.67 18.77 12.43
N GLY A 393 -15.23 17.59 12.69
CA GLY A 393 -15.48 17.06 14.03
C GLY A 393 -14.32 16.26 14.64
N GLN A 394 -13.27 15.96 13.85
CA GLN A 394 -12.14 15.09 14.19
C GLN A 394 -10.84 15.66 13.61
N MET A 395 -10.57 16.95 13.89
CA MET A 395 -9.44 17.67 13.26
C MET A 395 -8.08 17.04 13.52
N ASP A 396 -7.89 16.30 14.61
CA ASP A 396 -6.64 15.58 14.88
C ASP A 396 -6.31 14.54 13.80
N ASP A 397 -7.29 14.00 13.11
CA ASP A 397 -7.11 13.07 11.99
C ASP A 397 -6.66 13.77 10.70
N THR A 398 -6.50 15.10 10.71
CA THR A 398 -5.88 15.88 9.63
C THR A 398 -4.39 16.12 9.80
N LYS A 399 -3.78 15.58 10.86
CA LYS A 399 -2.33 15.56 11.06
C LYS A 399 -1.68 14.49 10.18
N LEU A 400 -0.43 14.68 9.77
CA LEU A 400 0.32 13.62 9.07
C LEU A 400 0.71 12.52 10.06
N ARG A 401 1.29 12.88 11.19
CA ARG A 401 1.54 11.92 12.26
C ARG A 401 0.31 11.81 13.13
N LEU A 402 -0.29 10.63 13.12
CA LEU A 402 -1.52 10.32 13.84
C LEU A 402 -1.26 9.80 15.26
N SER A 403 -2.35 9.71 16.04
CA SER A 403 -2.41 8.99 17.32
C SER A 403 -3.61 8.02 17.25
N LEU A 404 -3.29 6.74 17.05
CA LEU A 404 -4.30 5.68 16.83
C LEU A 404 -4.42 4.73 18.03
N GLU A 405 -4.05 5.17 19.24
CA GLU A 405 -4.17 4.37 20.46
C GLU A 405 -5.65 4.00 20.72
N GLY A 406 -5.92 2.70 20.87
CA GLY A 406 -7.28 2.17 21.09
C GLY A 406 -8.21 2.21 19.87
N ARG A 407 -7.68 2.56 18.70
CA ARG A 407 -8.42 2.65 17.42
C ARG A 407 -7.95 1.56 16.46
N ASP A 408 -8.82 1.20 15.52
CA ASP A 408 -8.43 0.38 14.37
C ASP A 408 -7.45 1.18 13.49
N PRO A 409 -6.28 0.64 13.13
CA PRO A 409 -5.35 1.36 12.26
C PRO A 409 -5.95 1.73 10.89
N ASP A 410 -6.94 0.98 10.39
CA ASP A 410 -7.66 1.33 9.16
C ASP A 410 -8.42 2.66 9.25
N GLU A 411 -8.70 3.18 10.45
CA GLU A 411 -9.29 4.51 10.63
C GLU A 411 -8.31 5.64 10.27
N GLY A 412 -7.00 5.38 10.36
CA GLY A 412 -5.94 6.30 9.95
C GLY A 412 -5.65 6.31 8.45
N MET A 413 -6.19 5.35 7.69
CA MET A 413 -5.99 5.24 6.24
C MET A 413 -6.98 6.15 5.49
N THR A 414 -6.71 7.45 5.56
CA THR A 414 -7.50 8.50 4.90
C THR A 414 -6.65 9.24 3.88
N ASP A 415 -7.31 9.99 2.97
CA ASP A 415 -6.63 10.80 1.95
C ASP A 415 -5.67 11.86 2.53
N ILE A 416 -5.70 12.10 3.85
CA ILE A 416 -4.76 13.01 4.53
C ILE A 416 -3.32 12.50 4.40
N ALA A 417 -3.06 11.23 4.71
CA ALA A 417 -1.72 10.65 4.62
C ALA A 417 -1.14 10.79 3.20
N TYR A 418 -1.96 10.53 2.18
CA TYR A 418 -1.64 10.63 0.76
C TYR A 418 -1.44 12.08 0.33
N ASN A 419 -2.49 12.87 0.42
CA ASN A 419 -2.61 14.17 -0.24
C ASN A 419 -1.86 15.28 0.53
N LYS A 420 -2.03 15.37 1.85
CA LYS A 420 -1.25 16.33 2.66
C LYS A 420 0.23 15.96 2.66
N GLY A 421 0.56 14.66 2.71
CA GLY A 421 1.91 14.15 2.58
C GLY A 421 2.55 14.58 1.25
N TYR A 422 1.84 14.38 0.13
CA TYR A 422 2.27 14.85 -1.19
C TYR A 422 2.59 16.35 -1.21
N PHE A 423 1.69 17.21 -0.70
CA PHE A 423 1.92 18.65 -0.72
C PHE A 423 3.08 19.08 0.17
N PHE A 424 3.30 18.41 1.29
CA PHE A 424 4.48 18.66 2.10
C PHE A 424 5.79 18.33 1.35
N LEU A 425 5.88 17.17 0.70
CA LEU A 425 7.06 16.78 -0.07
C LEU A 425 7.27 17.67 -1.30
N ARG A 426 6.20 18.07 -1.98
CA ARG A 426 6.24 19.05 -3.07
C ARG A 426 6.75 20.42 -2.59
N LEU A 427 6.33 20.88 -1.42
CA LEU A 427 6.86 22.10 -0.82
C LEU A 427 8.37 22.01 -0.60
N LEU A 428 8.87 20.88 -0.09
CA LEU A 428 10.30 20.64 0.08
C LEU A 428 11.03 20.74 -1.26
N GLU A 429 10.56 20.04 -2.30
CA GLU A 429 11.11 20.11 -3.67
C GLU A 429 11.15 21.55 -4.20
N GLU A 430 10.01 22.25 -4.18
CA GLU A 430 9.90 23.62 -4.73
C GLU A 430 10.76 24.62 -3.96
N THR A 431 11.00 24.39 -2.68
CA THR A 431 11.76 25.30 -1.82
C THR A 431 13.27 25.11 -1.93
N VAL A 432 13.77 23.86 -1.98
CA VAL A 432 15.22 23.58 -2.03
C VAL A 432 15.74 23.38 -3.44
N GLY A 433 14.84 23.23 -4.41
CA GLY A 433 15.14 22.92 -5.82
C GLY A 433 15.23 21.41 -6.06
N ARG A 434 14.78 21.00 -7.26
CA ARG A 434 14.61 19.60 -7.67
C ARG A 434 15.88 18.77 -7.57
N GLU A 435 17.01 19.30 -8.02
CA GLU A 435 18.29 18.60 -8.03
C GLU A 435 18.74 18.22 -6.60
N ARG A 436 18.67 19.17 -5.65
CA ARG A 436 19.04 18.96 -4.26
C ARG A 436 18.07 17.98 -3.58
N TRP A 437 16.79 18.10 -3.88
CA TRP A 437 15.74 17.22 -3.36
C TRP A 437 15.88 15.79 -3.86
N ASP A 438 16.07 15.57 -5.15
CA ASP A 438 16.26 14.24 -5.75
C ASP A 438 17.53 13.54 -5.21
N ALA A 439 18.62 14.29 -5.02
CA ALA A 439 19.83 13.76 -4.39
C ALA A 439 19.60 13.33 -2.94
N PHE A 440 18.83 14.12 -2.17
CA PHE A 440 18.43 13.77 -0.80
C PHE A 440 17.59 12.50 -0.77
N LEU A 441 16.59 12.37 -1.64
CA LEU A 441 15.71 11.20 -1.71
C LEU A 441 16.49 9.93 -2.02
N ARG A 442 17.38 9.94 -3.02
CA ARG A 442 18.22 8.78 -3.36
C ARG A 442 19.06 8.35 -2.16
N LYS A 443 19.72 9.30 -1.50
CA LYS A 443 20.52 9.04 -0.29
C LYS A 443 19.66 8.45 0.84
N TYR A 444 18.44 8.97 1.03
CA TYR A 444 17.50 8.47 2.05
C TYR A 444 17.13 7.01 1.82
N PHE A 445 16.69 6.64 0.61
CA PHE A 445 16.29 5.28 0.28
C PHE A 445 17.47 4.30 0.27
N ASP A 446 18.67 4.76 -0.10
CA ASP A 446 19.89 3.94 0.00
C ASP A 446 20.29 3.69 1.45
N THR A 447 20.24 4.72 2.30
CA THR A 447 20.65 4.64 3.71
C THR A 447 19.72 3.72 4.53
N PHE A 448 18.42 3.79 4.27
CA PHE A 448 17.42 3.07 5.06
C PHE A 448 16.80 1.87 4.34
N ALA A 449 17.43 1.40 3.26
CA ALA A 449 16.97 0.25 2.51
C ALA A 449 16.68 -0.95 3.41
N PHE A 450 15.49 -1.56 3.25
CA PHE A 450 14.98 -2.69 4.04
C PHE A 450 14.86 -2.42 5.55
N GLN A 451 14.64 -1.16 5.93
CA GLN A 451 14.42 -0.76 7.31
C GLN A 451 13.04 -0.12 7.50
N SER A 452 12.60 -0.08 8.76
CA SER A 452 11.40 0.66 9.16
C SER A 452 11.76 2.05 9.70
N MET A 453 10.87 3.03 9.46
CA MET A 453 11.07 4.45 9.68
C MET A 453 9.93 5.04 10.51
N THR A 454 10.26 5.85 11.53
CA THR A 454 9.29 6.68 12.23
C THR A 454 9.34 8.12 11.72
N THR A 455 8.26 8.86 11.89
CA THR A 455 8.22 10.31 11.60
C THR A 455 9.35 11.04 12.30
N THR A 456 9.59 10.76 13.57
CA THR A 456 10.67 11.40 14.36
C THR A 456 12.05 11.15 13.75
N LYS A 457 12.33 9.90 13.37
CA LYS A 457 13.62 9.53 12.73
C LYS A 457 13.76 10.16 11.34
N PHE A 458 12.69 10.19 10.56
CA PHE A 458 12.70 10.86 9.25
C PHE A 458 12.98 12.35 9.38
N LEU A 459 12.30 13.06 10.29
CA LEU A 459 12.48 14.50 10.48
C LEU A 459 13.89 14.85 10.99
N ALA A 460 14.47 14.01 11.86
CA ALA A 460 15.86 14.17 12.27
C ALA A 460 16.81 14.05 11.08
N TYR A 461 16.62 13.03 10.23
CA TYR A 461 17.43 12.83 9.03
C TYR A 461 17.26 13.98 8.02
N LEU A 462 16.03 14.47 7.84
CA LEU A 462 15.70 15.62 6.98
C LEU A 462 16.45 16.88 7.44
N ARG A 463 16.41 17.17 8.75
CA ARG A 463 17.09 18.32 9.33
C ARG A 463 18.61 18.23 9.20
N GLU A 464 19.17 17.06 9.46
CA GLU A 464 20.61 16.84 9.36
C GLU A 464 21.12 16.90 7.92
N ASN A 465 20.45 16.27 6.96
CA ASN A 465 20.96 16.04 5.62
C ASN A 465 20.42 17.01 4.54
N LEU A 466 19.27 17.65 4.75
CA LEU A 466 18.69 18.61 3.82
C LEU A 466 18.71 20.04 4.36
N ILE A 467 18.27 20.25 5.61
CA ILE A 467 18.20 21.60 6.19
C ILE A 467 19.58 22.08 6.62
N GLN A 468 20.38 21.22 7.25
CA GLN A 468 21.78 21.47 7.63
C GLN A 468 21.97 22.71 8.52
N GLY A 469 21.01 22.99 9.42
CA GLY A 469 21.05 24.10 10.35
C GLY A 469 20.65 25.46 9.75
N ASP A 470 20.18 25.52 8.51
CA ASP A 470 19.62 26.73 7.91
C ASP A 470 18.27 27.08 8.55
N LYS A 471 18.30 27.97 9.54
CA LYS A 471 17.11 28.38 10.28
C LYS A 471 16.09 29.12 9.39
N ALA A 472 16.53 29.90 8.41
CA ALA A 472 15.64 30.62 7.52
C ALA A 472 14.88 29.62 6.61
N LEU A 473 15.54 28.55 6.19
CA LEU A 473 14.91 27.46 5.44
C LEU A 473 13.91 26.69 6.32
N GLU A 474 14.27 26.35 7.56
CA GLU A 474 13.39 25.65 8.53
C GLU A 474 12.11 26.48 8.78
N ASP A 475 12.26 27.77 9.09
CA ASP A 475 11.15 28.69 9.36
C ASP A 475 10.21 28.82 8.12
N ARG A 476 10.76 28.82 6.91
CA ARG A 476 9.98 28.90 5.66
C ARG A 476 9.20 27.61 5.38
N LEU A 477 9.80 26.45 5.68
CA LEU A 477 9.20 25.14 5.41
C LEU A 477 8.10 24.78 6.41
N LYS A 478 8.12 25.34 7.63
CA LYS A 478 7.12 25.04 8.67
C LYS A 478 6.95 23.55 8.92
N ILE A 479 8.06 22.78 8.98
CA ILE A 479 8.05 21.31 8.99
C ILE A 479 7.14 20.75 10.07
N ASP A 480 7.25 21.25 11.31
CA ASP A 480 6.46 20.75 12.44
C ASP A 480 4.97 21.11 12.31
N GLU A 481 4.64 22.25 11.68
CA GLU A 481 3.24 22.62 11.38
C GLU A 481 2.62 21.65 10.37
N TRP A 482 3.36 21.27 9.31
CA TRP A 482 2.88 20.27 8.34
C TRP A 482 2.61 18.91 8.97
N VAL A 483 3.47 18.46 9.86
CA VAL A 483 3.44 17.10 10.40
C VAL A 483 2.50 16.97 11.58
N TYR A 484 2.54 17.92 12.51
CA TYR A 484 1.86 17.79 13.81
C TYR A 484 0.65 18.72 13.99
N SER A 485 0.42 19.70 13.09
CA SER A 485 -0.73 20.59 13.20
C SER A 485 -1.89 20.10 12.33
N THR A 486 -3.10 20.48 12.74
CA THR A 486 -4.34 20.17 12.03
C THR A 486 -4.53 21.06 10.80
N GLY A 487 -5.32 20.58 9.83
CA GLY A 487 -5.62 21.34 8.62
C GLY A 487 -4.44 21.40 7.64
N LEU A 488 -4.47 22.42 6.78
CA LEU A 488 -3.45 22.66 5.74
C LEU A 488 -2.71 23.97 6.06
N PRO A 489 -1.36 23.95 6.17
CA PRO A 489 -0.56 25.16 6.39
C PRO A 489 -0.70 26.20 5.25
N ASP A 490 -0.54 27.47 5.59
CA ASP A 490 -0.71 28.61 4.66
C ASP A 490 0.36 28.69 3.54
N ASN A 491 1.52 28.02 3.75
CA ASN A 491 2.59 27.91 2.78
C ASN A 491 2.43 26.71 1.81
N SER A 492 1.22 26.12 1.73
CA SER A 492 0.93 25.04 0.79
C SER A 492 1.16 25.47 -0.68
N PRO A 493 1.81 24.63 -1.51
CA PRO A 493 2.01 24.91 -2.93
C PRO A 493 0.71 25.23 -3.65
N LYS A 494 0.75 26.24 -4.54
CA LYS A 494 -0.39 26.65 -5.36
C LYS A 494 -0.35 25.93 -6.69
N ILE A 495 -1.50 25.37 -7.08
CA ILE A 495 -1.67 24.63 -8.32
C ILE A 495 -2.67 25.37 -9.21
N SER A 496 -2.35 25.50 -10.49
CA SER A 496 -3.22 26.14 -11.48
C SER A 496 -2.96 25.54 -12.88
N PRO A 497 -3.53 24.34 -13.17
CA PRO A 497 -3.30 23.66 -14.44
C PRO A 497 -4.10 24.35 -15.56
N LYS A 498 -3.41 24.76 -16.64
CA LYS A 498 -4.03 25.40 -17.82
C LYS A 498 -5.13 24.55 -18.45
N GLN A 499 -4.98 23.24 -18.41
CA GLN A 499 -5.98 22.31 -18.94
C GLN A 499 -7.32 22.41 -18.19
N PHE A 500 -7.31 22.74 -16.91
CA PHE A 500 -8.54 22.92 -16.14
C PHE A 500 -9.20 24.28 -16.36
N GLU A 501 -8.46 25.30 -16.77
CA GLU A 501 -9.04 26.59 -17.20
C GLU A 501 -9.95 26.37 -18.43
N ILE A 502 -9.55 25.47 -19.36
CA ILE A 502 -10.38 25.08 -20.51
C ILE A 502 -11.67 24.43 -20.06
N VAL A 503 -11.61 23.52 -19.07
CA VAL A 503 -12.78 22.85 -18.50
C VAL A 503 -13.71 23.86 -17.82
N GLU A 504 -13.16 24.74 -17.01
CA GLU A 504 -13.95 25.76 -16.29
C GLU A 504 -14.65 26.73 -17.25
N ALA A 505 -13.99 27.07 -18.37
CA ALA A 505 -14.62 27.85 -19.42
C ALA A 505 -15.84 27.13 -20.06
N GLN A 506 -15.81 25.78 -20.20
CA GLN A 506 -16.96 25.03 -20.69
C GLN A 506 -18.06 24.92 -19.63
N VAL A 507 -17.74 24.76 -18.35
CA VAL A 507 -18.73 24.82 -17.27
C VAL A 507 -19.43 26.18 -17.27
N LYS A 508 -18.67 27.28 -17.38
CA LYS A 508 -19.22 28.65 -17.47
C LYS A 508 -20.13 28.79 -18.69
N ALA A 509 -19.68 28.38 -19.88
CA ALA A 509 -20.48 28.47 -21.11
C ALA A 509 -21.82 27.72 -20.96
N TRP A 510 -21.80 26.53 -20.34
CA TRP A 510 -23.02 25.75 -20.08
C TRP A 510 -23.96 26.46 -19.09
N THR A 511 -23.44 27.01 -18.01
CA THR A 511 -24.25 27.76 -17.03
C THR A 511 -24.82 29.06 -17.58
N GLU A 512 -24.18 29.65 -18.61
CA GLU A 512 -24.63 30.84 -19.34
C GLU A 512 -25.58 30.49 -20.51
N GLY A 513 -25.92 29.21 -20.72
CA GLY A 513 -26.97 28.77 -21.65
C GLY A 513 -26.49 28.05 -22.91
N THR A 514 -25.19 27.79 -23.08
CA THR A 514 -24.72 26.90 -24.15
C THR A 514 -25.27 25.49 -23.91
N THR A 515 -25.77 24.84 -24.95
CA THR A 515 -26.32 23.47 -24.80
C THR A 515 -25.17 22.47 -24.53
N ALA A 516 -25.43 21.43 -23.73
CA ALA A 516 -24.39 20.47 -23.34
C ALA A 516 -23.68 19.82 -24.55
N LYS A 517 -24.43 19.53 -25.62
CA LYS A 517 -23.89 18.93 -26.85
C LYS A 517 -22.95 19.85 -27.66
N ASP A 518 -23.02 21.17 -27.43
CA ASP A 518 -22.24 22.17 -28.16
C ASP A 518 -20.97 22.58 -27.38
N LEU A 519 -20.76 22.00 -26.19
CA LEU A 519 -19.54 22.19 -25.42
C LEU A 519 -18.34 21.56 -26.11
N LYS A 520 -17.20 22.22 -26.03
CA LYS A 520 -15.95 21.76 -26.66
C LYS A 520 -15.22 20.81 -25.70
N THR A 521 -15.49 19.51 -25.84
CA THR A 521 -14.97 18.46 -24.97
C THR A 521 -14.09 17.44 -25.68
N ASP A 522 -13.76 17.70 -26.98
CA ASP A 522 -12.91 16.81 -27.78
C ASP A 522 -11.53 16.63 -27.12
N GLY A 523 -11.09 15.38 -27.01
CA GLY A 523 -9.80 15.04 -26.40
C GLY A 523 -9.75 15.11 -24.86
N TRP A 524 -10.89 15.28 -24.20
CA TRP A 524 -10.94 15.23 -22.74
C TRP A 524 -10.63 13.83 -22.21
N SER A 525 -9.66 13.76 -21.29
CA SER A 525 -9.35 12.56 -20.52
C SER A 525 -10.28 12.43 -19.30
N THR A 526 -10.20 11.32 -18.60
CA THR A 526 -10.91 11.11 -17.33
C THR A 526 -10.71 12.28 -16.35
N HIS A 527 -9.50 12.85 -16.27
CA HIS A 527 -9.20 13.96 -15.36
C HIS A 527 -9.97 15.24 -15.69
N HIS A 528 -10.15 15.56 -16.98
CA HIS A 528 -10.98 16.67 -17.42
C HIS A 528 -12.44 16.46 -17.01
N TRP A 529 -12.98 15.25 -17.23
CA TRP A 529 -14.35 14.91 -16.86
C TRP A 529 -14.59 14.95 -15.36
N LEU A 530 -13.63 14.46 -14.55
CA LEU A 530 -13.74 14.54 -13.09
C LEU A 530 -13.76 16.00 -12.63
N HIS A 531 -12.89 16.85 -13.19
CA HIS A 531 -12.88 18.28 -12.87
C HIS A 531 -14.17 18.96 -13.32
N PHE A 532 -14.66 18.65 -14.52
CA PHE A 532 -15.93 19.16 -15.04
C PHE A 532 -17.09 18.83 -14.08
N LEU A 533 -17.27 17.55 -13.76
CA LEU A 533 -18.32 17.11 -12.83
C LEU A 533 -18.19 17.79 -11.47
N LYS A 534 -16.99 18.01 -10.99
CA LYS A 534 -16.73 18.66 -9.70
C LYS A 534 -17.07 20.15 -9.70
N LYS A 535 -16.86 20.83 -10.83
CA LYS A 535 -17.11 22.28 -10.99
C LYS A 535 -18.55 22.61 -11.40
N LEU A 536 -19.36 21.64 -11.74
CA LEU A 536 -20.80 21.88 -11.95
C LEU A 536 -21.46 22.44 -10.68
N PRO A 537 -22.48 23.30 -10.81
CA PRO A 537 -23.26 23.79 -9.65
C PRO A 537 -23.74 22.66 -8.73
N GLU A 538 -23.76 22.89 -7.43
CA GLU A 538 -24.15 21.85 -6.44
C GLU A 538 -25.59 21.36 -6.63
N ASN A 539 -26.52 22.30 -6.89
CA ASN A 539 -27.95 22.03 -6.95
C ASN A 539 -28.46 22.01 -8.41
N LEU A 540 -28.13 20.96 -9.15
CA LEU A 540 -28.65 20.78 -10.50
C LEU A 540 -30.10 20.27 -10.46
N LYS A 541 -30.94 20.82 -11.32
CA LYS A 541 -32.30 20.30 -11.54
C LYS A 541 -32.24 18.98 -12.35
N PRO A 542 -33.22 18.07 -12.17
CA PRO A 542 -33.28 16.83 -12.94
C PRO A 542 -33.20 17.04 -14.48
N GLU A 543 -33.77 18.14 -14.99
CA GLU A 543 -33.74 18.48 -16.41
C GLU A 543 -32.32 18.85 -16.90
N GLN A 544 -31.54 19.53 -16.05
CA GLN A 544 -30.15 19.85 -16.33
C GLN A 544 -29.26 18.59 -16.30
N MET A 545 -29.50 17.70 -15.32
CA MET A 545 -28.87 16.38 -15.29
C MET A 545 -29.19 15.58 -16.56
N ALA A 546 -30.45 15.57 -17.00
CA ALA A 546 -30.84 14.88 -18.22
C ALA A 546 -30.13 15.43 -19.48
N GLN A 547 -29.94 16.75 -19.59
CA GLN A 547 -29.21 17.37 -20.71
C GLN A 547 -27.75 16.90 -20.76
N LEU A 548 -27.07 16.87 -19.61
CA LEU A 548 -25.69 16.39 -19.51
C LEU A 548 -25.59 14.89 -19.81
N ASP A 549 -26.51 14.09 -19.29
CA ASP A 549 -26.51 12.63 -19.50
C ASP A 549 -26.78 12.25 -20.95
N VAL A 550 -27.71 12.94 -21.61
CA VAL A 550 -27.97 12.76 -23.06
C VAL A 550 -26.77 13.15 -23.92
N ALA A 551 -26.05 14.23 -23.55
CA ALA A 551 -24.89 14.71 -24.31
C ALA A 551 -23.67 13.81 -24.14
N PHE A 552 -23.39 13.33 -22.93
CA PHE A 552 -22.13 12.68 -22.57
C PHE A 552 -22.25 11.22 -22.14
N ASN A 553 -23.49 10.71 -22.04
CA ASN A 553 -23.79 9.32 -21.65
C ASN A 553 -23.14 8.89 -20.32
N PHE A 554 -23.12 9.77 -19.32
CA PHE A 554 -22.48 9.51 -18.04
C PHE A 554 -23.07 8.31 -17.29
N THR A 555 -24.40 8.12 -17.35
CA THR A 555 -25.07 7.00 -16.65
C THR A 555 -24.66 5.62 -17.21
N ASN A 556 -24.19 5.53 -18.44
CA ASN A 556 -23.79 4.28 -19.07
C ASN A 556 -22.28 4.23 -19.40
N THR A 557 -21.49 5.14 -18.85
CA THR A 557 -20.03 5.09 -19.05
C THR A 557 -19.43 3.82 -18.45
N GLY A 558 -18.46 3.22 -19.15
CA GLY A 558 -17.65 2.11 -18.63
C GLY A 558 -16.54 2.56 -17.65
N ASN A 559 -16.26 3.87 -17.55
CA ASN A 559 -15.24 4.41 -16.68
C ASN A 559 -15.80 4.57 -15.26
N ALA A 560 -15.27 3.77 -14.31
CA ALA A 560 -15.78 3.70 -12.94
C ALA A 560 -15.58 5.02 -12.16
N GLU A 561 -14.52 5.78 -12.41
CA GLU A 561 -14.27 7.07 -11.78
C GLU A 561 -15.31 8.12 -12.22
N ILE A 562 -15.55 8.23 -13.53
CA ILE A 562 -16.58 9.14 -14.08
C ILE A 562 -17.97 8.72 -13.60
N LEU A 563 -18.28 7.41 -13.67
CA LEU A 563 -19.58 6.91 -13.23
C LEU A 563 -19.83 7.20 -11.75
N SER A 564 -18.85 6.95 -10.88
CA SER A 564 -18.99 7.23 -9.45
C SER A 564 -19.25 8.72 -9.18
N ALA A 565 -18.48 9.60 -9.81
CA ALA A 565 -18.66 11.06 -9.69
C ALA A 565 -20.03 11.51 -10.19
N TRP A 566 -20.51 10.94 -11.31
CA TRP A 566 -21.85 11.21 -11.84
C TRP A 566 -22.95 10.70 -10.93
N LEU A 567 -22.85 9.46 -10.43
CA LEU A 567 -23.83 8.88 -9.52
C LEU A 567 -23.96 9.66 -8.21
N LEU A 568 -22.86 10.19 -7.69
CA LEU A 568 -22.89 11.06 -6.52
C LEU A 568 -23.73 12.32 -6.78
N ARG A 569 -23.55 12.95 -7.95
CA ARG A 569 -24.37 14.07 -8.41
C ARG A 569 -25.83 13.68 -8.62
N ALA A 570 -26.06 12.49 -9.20
CA ALA A 570 -27.41 11.99 -9.46
C ALA A 570 -28.23 11.77 -8.18
N ILE A 571 -27.57 11.27 -7.12
CA ILE A 571 -28.21 11.12 -5.80
C ILE A 571 -28.56 12.50 -5.24
N ALA A 572 -27.60 13.43 -5.19
CA ALA A 572 -27.77 14.78 -4.65
C ALA A 572 -28.88 15.56 -5.41
N SER A 573 -28.97 15.40 -6.73
CA SER A 573 -29.96 16.05 -7.60
C SER A 573 -31.27 15.26 -7.76
N GLN A 574 -31.42 14.12 -7.08
CA GLN A 574 -32.58 13.22 -7.21
C GLN A 574 -32.87 12.79 -8.67
N TYR A 575 -31.82 12.60 -9.47
CA TYR A 575 -31.92 12.19 -10.88
C TYR A 575 -32.17 10.69 -10.99
N LYS A 576 -33.45 10.31 -10.88
CA LYS A 576 -33.91 8.90 -10.84
C LYS A 576 -33.52 8.04 -12.05
N PRO A 577 -33.37 8.56 -13.30
CA PRO A 577 -32.91 7.73 -14.43
C PRO A 577 -31.56 7.03 -14.19
N ALA A 578 -30.67 7.57 -13.35
CA ALA A 578 -29.40 6.96 -13.01
C ALA A 578 -29.47 5.86 -11.92
N TYR A 579 -30.61 5.68 -11.23
CA TYR A 579 -30.69 4.81 -10.03
C TYR A 579 -30.52 3.32 -10.35
N SER A 580 -30.93 2.87 -11.55
CA SER A 580 -30.64 1.50 -11.96
C SER A 580 -29.15 1.25 -12.19
N ALA A 581 -28.42 2.25 -12.71
CA ALA A 581 -26.97 2.19 -12.84
C ALA A 581 -26.28 2.23 -11.45
N LEU A 582 -26.81 3.05 -10.52
CA LEU A 582 -26.34 3.10 -9.13
C LEU A 582 -26.46 1.73 -8.45
N GLU A 583 -27.60 1.06 -8.55
CA GLU A 583 -27.79 -0.28 -7.96
C GLU A 583 -26.83 -1.30 -8.59
N ARG A 584 -26.71 -1.34 -9.92
CA ARG A 584 -25.74 -2.22 -10.60
C ARG A 584 -24.30 -1.94 -10.17
N PHE A 585 -23.92 -0.66 -10.07
CA PHE A 585 -22.58 -0.25 -9.67
C PHE A 585 -22.26 -0.72 -8.25
N LEU A 586 -23.16 -0.48 -7.29
CA LEU A 586 -22.96 -0.84 -5.89
C LEU A 586 -23.00 -2.37 -5.66
N THR A 587 -23.79 -3.13 -6.44
CA THR A 587 -23.85 -4.58 -6.29
C THR A 587 -22.75 -5.33 -7.07
N GLY A 588 -22.13 -4.68 -8.06
CA GLY A 588 -21.11 -5.28 -8.93
C GLY A 588 -19.67 -4.94 -8.55
N MET A 589 -19.45 -4.14 -7.48
CA MET A 589 -18.12 -3.62 -7.14
C MET A 589 -17.92 -3.56 -5.63
N GLY A 590 -16.66 -3.78 -5.18
CA GLY A 590 -16.29 -3.75 -3.76
C GLY A 590 -15.37 -2.61 -3.36
N ARG A 591 -14.94 -1.72 -4.28
CA ARG A 591 -13.94 -0.68 -4.00
C ARG A 591 -14.49 0.39 -3.05
N ARG A 592 -13.92 0.45 -1.83
CA ARG A 592 -14.33 1.35 -0.73
C ARG A 592 -14.40 2.82 -1.14
N LYS A 593 -13.45 3.31 -1.97
CA LYS A 593 -13.39 4.68 -2.50
C LYS A 593 -14.70 5.12 -3.13
N PHE A 594 -15.38 4.22 -3.86
CA PHE A 594 -16.65 4.52 -4.52
C PHE A 594 -17.85 4.24 -3.62
N LEU A 595 -17.80 3.15 -2.88
CA LEU A 595 -18.93 2.70 -2.07
C LEU A 595 -19.28 3.69 -0.96
N ARG A 596 -18.28 4.09 -0.18
CA ARG A 596 -18.49 4.92 1.02
C ARG A 596 -19.16 6.25 0.71
N PRO A 597 -18.71 7.06 -0.26
CA PRO A 597 -19.35 8.34 -0.60
C PRO A 597 -20.79 8.17 -1.10
N LEU A 598 -21.05 7.16 -1.94
CA LEU A 598 -22.39 6.92 -2.50
C LEU A 598 -23.39 6.51 -1.41
N TYR A 599 -23.02 5.62 -0.49
CA TYR A 599 -23.84 5.26 0.65
C TYR A 599 -24.04 6.43 1.62
N ALA A 600 -23.00 7.22 1.86
CA ALA A 600 -23.09 8.41 2.72
C ALA A 600 -24.03 9.47 2.13
N GLU A 601 -23.99 9.69 0.81
CA GLU A 601 -24.88 10.64 0.13
C GLU A 601 -26.33 10.18 0.20
N MET A 602 -26.62 8.90 -0.10
CA MET A 602 -27.96 8.34 0.06
C MET A 602 -28.49 8.46 1.49
N ALA A 603 -27.62 8.28 2.49
CA ALA A 603 -28.01 8.33 3.90
C ALA A 603 -28.44 9.71 4.40
N LYS A 604 -28.25 10.78 3.62
CA LYS A 604 -28.65 12.14 4.00
C LYS A 604 -30.18 12.36 4.01
N THR A 605 -30.94 11.52 3.33
CA THR A 605 -32.42 11.63 3.29
C THR A 605 -33.08 10.32 3.72
N PRO A 606 -34.31 10.34 4.26
CA PRO A 606 -35.03 9.12 4.65
C PRO A 606 -35.22 8.15 3.47
N GLU A 607 -35.66 8.64 2.32
CA GLU A 607 -35.88 7.84 1.10
C GLU A 607 -34.57 7.26 0.56
N GLY A 608 -33.49 8.06 0.60
CA GLY A 608 -32.16 7.61 0.23
C GLY A 608 -31.62 6.54 1.18
N MET A 609 -31.85 6.67 2.49
CA MET A 609 -31.46 5.67 3.49
C MET A 609 -32.19 4.34 3.27
N GLU A 610 -33.49 4.37 2.91
CA GLU A 610 -34.24 3.15 2.60
C GLU A 610 -33.66 2.46 1.36
N MET A 611 -33.38 3.23 0.30
CA MET A 611 -32.73 2.73 -0.90
C MET A 611 -31.32 2.16 -0.61
N ALA A 612 -30.52 2.86 0.20
CA ALA A 612 -29.20 2.42 0.61
C ALA A 612 -29.25 1.07 1.32
N ARG A 613 -30.15 0.90 2.30
CA ARG A 613 -30.33 -0.38 3.02
C ARG A 613 -30.77 -1.50 2.12
N ARG A 614 -31.70 -1.24 1.18
CA ARG A 614 -32.19 -2.23 0.23
C ARG A 614 -31.06 -2.72 -0.71
N ILE A 615 -30.25 -1.80 -1.24
CA ILE A 615 -29.12 -2.13 -2.10
C ILE A 615 -28.04 -2.84 -1.29
N TYR A 616 -27.73 -2.33 -0.10
CA TYR A 616 -26.71 -2.87 0.76
C TYR A 616 -27.00 -4.31 1.21
N ALA A 617 -28.23 -4.64 1.52
CA ALA A 617 -28.62 -6.02 1.87
C ALA A 617 -28.26 -7.04 0.78
N LYS A 618 -28.35 -6.64 -0.51
CA LYS A 618 -27.94 -7.47 -1.64
C LYS A 618 -26.41 -7.51 -1.83
N ALA A 619 -25.76 -6.37 -1.64
CA ALA A 619 -24.34 -6.19 -1.96
C ALA A 619 -23.39 -6.64 -0.84
N ARG A 620 -23.77 -6.47 0.43
CA ARG A 620 -22.92 -6.73 1.60
C ARG A 620 -22.24 -8.10 1.60
N PRO A 621 -22.93 -9.22 1.24
CA PRO A 621 -22.29 -10.54 1.22
C PRO A 621 -21.14 -10.67 0.21
N THR A 622 -21.05 -9.76 -0.78
CA THR A 622 -19.99 -9.75 -1.80
C THR A 622 -18.84 -8.80 -1.44
N TYR A 623 -18.99 -7.97 -0.41
CA TYR A 623 -17.99 -7.00 -0.02
C TYR A 623 -16.91 -7.61 0.89
N HIS A 624 -15.68 -7.14 0.72
CA HIS A 624 -14.59 -7.44 1.63
C HIS A 624 -14.86 -6.82 3.02
N SER A 625 -14.25 -7.40 4.07
CA SER A 625 -14.39 -6.93 5.47
C SER A 625 -14.10 -5.43 5.63
N VAL A 626 -13.05 -4.93 4.99
CA VAL A 626 -12.67 -3.51 4.96
C VAL A 626 -13.79 -2.62 4.40
N SER A 627 -14.48 -3.08 3.35
CA SER A 627 -15.57 -2.32 2.73
C SER A 627 -16.84 -2.33 3.59
N TYR A 628 -17.32 -3.52 3.99
CA TYR A 628 -18.54 -3.55 4.80
C TYR A 628 -18.34 -2.94 6.19
N GLY A 629 -17.18 -3.07 6.82
CA GLY A 629 -16.85 -2.40 8.08
C GLY A 629 -16.97 -0.89 8.02
N SER A 630 -16.67 -0.29 6.86
CA SER A 630 -16.81 1.15 6.62
C SER A 630 -18.25 1.59 6.35
N ILE A 631 -19.12 0.70 5.84
CA ILE A 631 -20.48 1.04 5.38
C ILE A 631 -21.53 0.68 6.42
N ASP A 632 -21.33 -0.42 7.19
CA ASP A 632 -22.25 -0.83 8.26
C ASP A 632 -22.68 0.31 9.19
N PRO A 633 -21.76 1.19 9.68
CA PRO A 633 -22.14 2.34 10.50
C PRO A 633 -22.98 3.37 9.73
N ILE A 634 -22.68 3.60 8.44
CA ILE A 634 -23.38 4.61 7.61
C ILE A 634 -24.85 4.24 7.43
N VAL A 635 -25.11 2.98 7.04
CA VAL A 635 -26.49 2.49 6.80
C VAL A 635 -27.17 2.01 8.07
N LYS A 636 -26.48 2.03 9.22
CA LYS A 636 -26.95 1.50 10.52
C LYS A 636 -27.44 0.07 10.35
N TRP A 637 -26.52 -0.82 9.89
CA TRP A 637 -26.84 -2.19 9.57
C TRP A 637 -27.15 -3.00 10.82
N ASN A 638 -28.32 -3.65 10.87
CA ASN A 638 -28.78 -4.51 11.97
C ASN A 638 -29.04 -5.96 11.50
N GLY A 639 -28.71 -6.26 10.25
CA GLY A 639 -28.86 -7.63 9.71
C GLY A 639 -27.76 -8.56 10.20
N PRO A 640 -27.89 -9.87 9.92
CA PRO A 640 -26.90 -10.86 10.32
C PRO A 640 -25.54 -10.54 9.72
N ALA A 641 -24.47 -10.92 10.44
CA ALA A 641 -23.14 -11.02 9.84
C ALA A 641 -23.20 -11.90 8.57
N PRO A 642 -22.30 -11.74 7.58
CA PRO A 642 -22.30 -12.61 6.41
C PRO A 642 -22.16 -14.05 6.88
N SER A 643 -23.20 -14.86 6.72
CA SER A 643 -23.10 -16.30 7.01
C SER A 643 -22.23 -16.94 5.92
N ALA A 644 -21.18 -17.62 6.30
CA ALA A 644 -20.47 -18.54 5.43
C ALA A 644 -21.44 -19.66 5.02
N GLY A 645 -22.14 -19.47 3.87
CA GLY A 645 -22.91 -20.55 3.28
C GLY A 645 -24.42 -20.34 3.15
N ALA A 646 -24.83 -19.27 2.47
CA ALA A 646 -26.16 -19.19 1.91
C ALA A 646 -26.04 -18.61 0.49
N GLN A 647 -25.73 -19.44 -0.47
CA GLN A 647 -26.18 -19.60 -1.89
C GLN A 647 -25.18 -20.41 -2.69
#